data_23de5ddc3c00582f9f528fbdc3b0be96
#
_entry.id   23de5ddc3c00582f9f528fbdc3b0be96
#
_cell.length_a   1.000
_cell.length_b   1.000
_cell.length_c   1.000
_cell.angle_alpha   90.00
_cell.angle_beta   90.00
_cell.angle_gamma   90.00
#
_symmetry.space_group_name_H-M   'P 1'
#
loop_
_entity.id
_entity.type
_entity.pdbx_description
1 polymer ?
#
loop_
_entity_poly.entity_id
_entity_poly.type
_entity_poly.pdbx_seq_one_letter_code
_entity_poly.pdbx_strand_id
1 'polypeptide(L)'
;MAQAADGHRCPPAQTLRKRRRKRDQQACSRSDGIQAQNSSLMSVECDLRMAALIRKEPTNQDVNTCDIPSYVSEFVEKEVGNDLKSLQKLGKLIEQLTENKAQLEEQVLTISSEVPKRIQNALKNAEDSKKFLSQLLEKETLLFSSINSHLLTAQPWMDDLGVSISQIEEIERHLAYLKWISQIEELSDNIQQYLMTNNVPEAATTLVSMAQLDIKLQESSCSHLLSFVRSTVKFWHKVLKDKLTCDFEEILTQLHWPFIGPPQPQNVGLSKIAGNPEVYNNLETLFCQLLKLQTSDEILTEPKQLPEKYSLPASPLVILPIQIMLTPLQKRFRYHFSGNRQTNIISKPEWYLTQILMWIGNHARFLDEKIQPILDKVGSSVNARLEFSRALMMLVLEKLAADIPCLLYDDNLFCHLVDEVLLFERELQSVHGYPNTFPSCMHILSEETCFQRWLTMERKFALQKMDSMLSSEAAWVSQYKDITDVDEMKVPDCAETFMTLLLVITDRYKNLPTASRRLQFLELQKDLVDDFRIRLTQVMKEETRASLAFRYCAILNAVNYIATVLADWADNVFFLQLQQAALEVLAESKALSKLQLGQLASMESSVFDDMINLLERLKLDMLTRQVDHVFRDIKDAAKLYTKERWLSLPSQSEQAVMSLSSSACPLLLSLRDHLLQLEQQLCYSLFKIFWQMLVEKLDIYIYQEIILANYFNEGGAAQLQFDMTRNLFPLFSHYCKRPENYFKHIKEACIVLNLNVGSALLXDVLESASEEPTATAALNELGIYKLALQDVEILLNLRTNWPNTGK
;
A
#
# COMPACT_ATOMS: atom_id res chain seq x y z
N MET A 1 3.03 4.58 67.88
CA MET A 1 2.53 5.92 68.22
C MET A 1 1.37 6.28 67.34
N ALA A 2 0.32 6.70 68.00
CA ALA A 2 -1.03 6.92 67.47
C ALA A 2 -1.19 8.05 66.46
N GLN A 3 -2.26 7.95 65.76
CA GLN A 3 -3.03 8.92 64.93
C GLN A 3 -2.88 8.60 63.43
N ALA A 4 -3.90 8.48 62.62
CA ALA A 4 -5.31 8.77 62.78
C ALA A 4 -6.13 7.82 61.95
N ALA A 5 -7.31 7.48 62.48
CA ALA A 5 -8.34 6.78 61.71
C ALA A 5 -9.13 7.80 60.91
N ASP A 6 -9.29 7.60 59.63
CA ASP A 6 -10.38 8.20 58.86
C ASP A 6 -11.07 7.14 58.04
N GLY A 7 -12.33 6.95 58.43
CA GLY A 7 -13.17 5.94 57.82
C GLY A 7 -13.63 6.29 56.42
N HIS A 8 -13.41 5.41 55.50
CA HIS A 8 -14.09 5.45 54.21
C HIS A 8 -15.31 4.56 54.23
N ARG A 9 -16.45 5.18 54.31
CA ARG A 9 -17.77 4.57 54.10
C ARG A 9 -17.88 4.01 52.68
N CYS A 10 -18.43 2.81 52.57
CA CYS A 10 -18.85 2.24 51.29
C CYS A 10 -19.83 3.18 50.58
N PRO A 11 -19.72 3.39 49.29
CA PRO A 11 -20.69 4.22 48.56
C PRO A 11 -22.01 3.46 48.40
N PRO A 12 -23.15 4.16 48.55
CA PRO A 12 -24.47 3.56 48.46
C PRO A 12 -24.82 3.19 47.00
N ALA A 13 -25.76 2.28 46.87
CA ALA A 13 -26.27 1.61 45.71
C ALA A 13 -26.82 2.54 44.60
N GLN A 14 -25.98 3.37 44.02
CA GLN A 14 -26.33 4.20 42.83
C GLN A 14 -25.92 3.59 41.51
N THR A 15 -25.08 2.55 41.54
CA THR A 15 -24.60 1.90 40.30
C THR A 15 -25.64 0.99 39.66
N LEU A 16 -26.60 0.48 40.43
CA LEU A 16 -27.68 -0.37 39.87
C LEU A 16 -28.78 0.44 39.15
N ARG A 17 -28.97 1.72 39.53
CA ARG A 17 -29.95 2.58 38.84
C ARG A 17 -29.45 3.11 37.48
N LYS A 18 -28.14 3.22 37.29
CA LYS A 18 -27.58 3.65 36.01
C LYS A 18 -27.59 2.55 34.94
N ARG A 19 -27.55 1.26 35.35
CA ARG A 19 -27.69 0.13 34.41
C ARG A 19 -29.14 -0.08 33.97
N ARG A 20 -30.12 0.25 34.83
CA ARG A 20 -31.54 0.18 34.45
C ARG A 20 -31.90 1.31 33.46
N ARG A 21 -31.39 2.54 33.65
CA ARG A 21 -31.65 3.65 32.71
C ARG A 21 -31.00 3.44 31.33
N LYS A 22 -29.91 2.70 31.23
CA LYS A 22 -29.34 2.32 29.93
C LYS A 22 -30.14 1.26 29.20
N ARG A 23 -30.83 0.37 29.91
CA ARG A 23 -31.75 -0.62 29.30
C ARG A 23 -33.06 0.03 28.84
N ASP A 24 -33.55 1.01 29.56
CA ASP A 24 -34.77 1.74 29.19
C ASP A 24 -34.52 2.69 28.02
N GLN A 25 -33.31 3.23 27.88
CA GLN A 25 -32.91 3.99 26.69
C GLN A 25 -32.70 3.12 25.44
N GLN A 26 -32.31 1.84 25.60
CA GLN A 26 -32.22 0.90 24.48
C GLN A 26 -33.60 0.35 24.06
N ALA A 27 -34.58 0.36 24.94
CA ALA A 27 -35.96 0.01 24.61
C ALA A 27 -36.66 1.15 23.85
N CYS A 28 -36.31 2.43 24.14
CA CYS A 28 -36.90 3.59 23.44
C CYS A 28 -36.36 3.73 22.02
N SER A 29 -35.12 3.31 21.75
CA SER A 29 -34.55 3.35 20.40
C SER A 29 -35.05 2.24 19.47
N ARG A 30 -35.80 1.23 20.03
CA ARG A 30 -36.46 0.22 19.19
C ARG A 30 -37.85 0.64 18.73
N SER A 31 -38.48 1.63 19.37
CA SER A 31 -39.78 2.15 18.93
C SER A 31 -39.65 3.10 17.72
N ASP A 32 -38.51 3.76 17.56
CA ASP A 32 -38.26 4.64 16.41
C ASP A 32 -38.02 3.85 15.10
N GLY A 33 -37.60 2.59 15.20
CA GLY A 33 -37.46 1.70 14.05
C GLY A 33 -38.81 1.24 13.45
N ILE A 34 -39.86 1.25 14.26
CA ILE A 34 -41.22 0.84 13.82
C ILE A 34 -41.93 2.01 13.14
N GLN A 35 -41.62 3.24 13.53
CA GLN A 35 -42.17 4.42 12.85
C GLN A 35 -41.54 4.66 11.47
N ALA A 36 -40.28 4.26 11.28
CA ALA A 36 -39.62 4.36 9.99
C ALA A 36 -40.15 3.33 8.98
N GLN A 37 -40.65 2.17 9.45
CA GLN A 37 -41.29 1.17 8.57
C GLN A 37 -42.69 1.59 8.18
N ASN A 38 -43.40 2.34 9.01
CA ASN A 38 -44.72 2.86 8.67
C ASN A 38 -44.67 4.01 7.65
N SER A 39 -43.56 4.77 7.59
CA SER A 39 -43.40 5.79 6.55
C SER A 39 -43.09 5.19 5.19
N SER A 40 -42.48 4.00 5.14
CA SER A 40 -42.25 3.26 3.89
C SER A 40 -43.54 2.66 3.33
N LEU A 41 -44.49 2.28 4.18
CA LEU A 41 -45.79 1.75 3.76
C LEU A 41 -46.69 2.86 3.22
N MET A 42 -46.61 4.07 3.73
CA MET A 42 -47.35 5.23 3.23
C MET A 42 -46.85 5.68 1.85
N SER A 43 -45.58 5.49 1.57
CA SER A 43 -45.00 5.76 0.24
C SER A 43 -45.54 4.80 -0.83
N VAL A 44 -45.70 3.52 -0.50
CA VAL A 44 -46.25 2.50 -1.42
C VAL A 44 -47.74 2.76 -1.70
N GLU A 45 -48.48 3.31 -0.72
CA GLU A 45 -49.90 3.64 -0.89
C GLU A 45 -50.09 4.89 -1.78
N CYS A 46 -49.12 5.82 -1.76
CA CYS A 46 -49.09 6.96 -2.68
C CYS A 46 -48.82 6.53 -4.13
N ASP A 47 -47.87 5.61 -4.31
CA ASP A 47 -47.54 5.11 -5.64
C ASP A 47 -48.66 4.27 -6.26
N LEU A 48 -49.45 3.56 -5.45
CA LEU A 48 -50.63 2.85 -5.90
C LEU A 48 -51.80 3.78 -6.28
N ARG A 49 -51.90 4.95 -5.62
CA ARG A 49 -52.91 5.97 -6.00
C ARG A 49 -52.48 6.70 -7.28
N MET A 50 -51.21 6.90 -7.55
CA MET A 50 -50.74 7.46 -8.83
C MET A 50 -50.99 6.49 -10.00
N ALA A 51 -50.81 5.20 -9.77
CA ALA A 51 -51.08 4.19 -10.81
C ALA A 51 -52.58 4.05 -11.14
N ALA A 52 -53.47 4.38 -10.21
CA ALA A 52 -54.94 4.37 -10.45
C ALA A 52 -55.42 5.61 -11.21
N LEU A 53 -54.63 6.70 -11.21
CA LEU A 53 -54.98 7.93 -11.95
C LEU A 53 -54.62 7.85 -13.45
N ILE A 54 -53.87 6.80 -13.87
CA ILE A 54 -53.48 6.61 -15.29
C ILE A 54 -54.55 5.84 -16.10
N ARG A 55 -55.60 5.28 -15.43
CA ARG A 55 -56.71 4.62 -16.10
C ARG A 55 -57.88 5.57 -16.33
N LYS A 56 -57.67 6.58 -17.14
CA LYS A 56 -58.78 7.23 -17.86
C LYS A 56 -58.67 6.80 -19.30
N GLU A 57 -59.64 6.02 -19.70
CA GLU A 57 -59.85 5.71 -21.13
C GLU A 57 -60.08 7.01 -21.91
N PRO A 58 -59.43 7.15 -23.06
CA PRO A 58 -59.75 8.29 -23.92
C PRO A 58 -61.12 8.14 -24.51
N THR A 59 -62.03 8.99 -24.15
CA THR A 59 -63.26 9.16 -24.90
C THR A 59 -62.94 9.65 -26.31
N ASN A 60 -63.48 8.91 -27.30
CA ASN A 60 -63.43 9.32 -28.71
C ASN A 60 -63.87 10.75 -28.89
N GLN A 61 -62.95 11.62 -29.19
CA GLN A 61 -63.29 12.90 -29.89
C GLN A 61 -62.13 13.28 -30.80
N ASP A 62 -62.45 13.24 -32.03
CA ASP A 62 -61.88 13.99 -33.18
C ASP A 62 -60.37 13.92 -33.46
N VAL A 63 -60.11 13.12 -34.44
CA VAL A 63 -58.87 13.05 -35.20
C VAL A 63 -58.69 14.33 -36.00
N ASN A 64 -57.93 15.28 -35.53
CA ASN A 64 -57.12 16.16 -36.40
C ASN A 64 -56.08 16.90 -35.58
N THR A 65 -54.86 16.82 -36.10
CA THR A 65 -53.54 17.28 -35.58
C THR A 65 -52.91 16.31 -34.53
N CYS A 66 -52.13 15.37 -35.09
CA CYS A 66 -51.23 14.57 -34.27
C CYS A 66 -50.02 15.37 -33.87
N ASP A 67 -50.04 15.94 -32.67
CA ASP A 67 -48.79 16.32 -32.02
C ASP A 67 -48.11 15.03 -31.49
N ILE A 68 -47.30 14.47 -32.41
CA ILE A 68 -46.51 13.27 -32.07
C ILE A 68 -45.47 13.69 -31.01
N PRO A 69 -45.44 13.03 -29.86
CA PRO A 69 -44.43 13.37 -28.85
C PRO A 69 -43.00 13.32 -29.43
N SER A 70 -42.17 14.29 -29.07
CA SER A 70 -40.85 14.48 -29.65
C SER A 70 -39.97 13.21 -29.57
N TYR A 71 -40.08 12.40 -28.49
CA TYR A 71 -39.35 11.15 -28.37
C TYR A 71 -39.77 10.09 -29.39
N VAL A 72 -41.02 10.10 -29.81
CA VAL A 72 -41.52 9.16 -30.85
C VAL A 72 -40.95 9.57 -32.21
N SER A 73 -40.91 10.86 -32.49
CA SER A 73 -40.34 11.40 -33.72
C SER A 73 -38.84 11.06 -33.77
N GLU A 74 -38.15 11.28 -32.68
CA GLU A 74 -36.69 10.97 -32.53
C GLU A 74 -36.39 9.48 -32.67
N PHE A 75 -37.28 8.63 -32.11
CA PHE A 75 -37.17 7.16 -32.23
C PHE A 75 -37.36 6.73 -33.70
N VAL A 76 -38.37 7.28 -34.38
CA VAL A 76 -38.65 6.93 -35.79
C VAL A 76 -37.49 7.42 -36.67
N GLU A 77 -36.98 8.62 -36.46
CA GLU A 77 -35.80 9.16 -37.20
C GLU A 77 -34.58 8.26 -36.99
N LYS A 78 -34.38 7.76 -35.80
CA LYS A 78 -33.21 6.91 -35.46
C LYS A 78 -33.28 5.54 -36.13
N GLU A 79 -34.48 4.93 -36.16
CA GLU A 79 -34.68 3.55 -36.68
C GLU A 79 -34.96 3.49 -38.18
N VAL A 80 -35.55 4.52 -38.75
CA VAL A 80 -35.97 4.54 -40.17
C VAL A 80 -35.14 5.49 -40.99
N GLY A 81 -34.59 6.57 -40.37
CA GLY A 81 -33.84 7.62 -41.08
C GLY A 81 -34.71 8.38 -42.07
N ASN A 82 -34.09 9.20 -42.92
CA ASN A 82 -34.77 10.06 -43.89
C ASN A 82 -34.79 9.48 -45.31
N ASP A 83 -34.56 8.18 -45.48
CA ASP A 83 -34.39 7.59 -46.81
C ASP A 83 -35.66 6.82 -47.18
N LEU A 84 -36.21 7.12 -48.40
CA LEU A 84 -37.43 6.51 -48.91
C LEU A 84 -37.35 4.97 -49.04
N LYS A 85 -36.15 4.41 -49.22
CA LYS A 85 -35.91 2.98 -49.37
C LYS A 85 -36.02 2.23 -48.04
N SER A 86 -35.90 2.93 -46.94
CA SER A 86 -35.99 2.31 -45.60
C SER A 86 -37.42 2.18 -45.07
N LEU A 87 -38.41 2.72 -45.79
CA LEU A 87 -39.85 2.57 -45.49
C LEU A 87 -40.28 1.09 -45.42
N GLN A 88 -39.58 0.19 -46.11
CA GLN A 88 -39.88 -1.26 -46.07
C GLN A 88 -39.54 -1.87 -44.68
N LYS A 89 -38.70 -1.23 -43.87
CA LYS A 89 -38.41 -1.67 -42.53
C LYS A 89 -39.53 -1.33 -41.53
N LEU A 90 -40.35 -0.36 -41.89
CA LEU A 90 -41.43 0.14 -41.01
C LEU A 90 -42.45 -0.93 -40.69
N GLY A 91 -42.83 -1.75 -41.68
CA GLY A 91 -43.74 -2.87 -41.46
C GLY A 91 -43.24 -3.85 -40.44
N LYS A 92 -41.98 -4.24 -40.51
CA LYS A 92 -41.35 -5.16 -39.55
C LYS A 92 -41.23 -4.53 -38.17
N LEU A 93 -40.94 -3.26 -38.10
CA LEU A 93 -40.82 -2.54 -36.82
C LEU A 93 -42.16 -2.43 -36.12
N ILE A 94 -43.26 -2.16 -36.90
CA ILE A 94 -44.64 -2.12 -36.40
C ILE A 94 -45.03 -3.50 -35.86
N GLU A 95 -44.68 -4.56 -36.59
CA GLU A 95 -44.97 -5.95 -36.22
C GLU A 95 -44.27 -6.31 -34.91
N GLN A 96 -42.97 -5.96 -34.78
CA GLN A 96 -42.19 -6.17 -33.55
C GLN A 96 -42.76 -5.38 -32.36
N LEU A 97 -43.14 -4.12 -32.58
CA LEU A 97 -43.69 -3.27 -31.52
C LEU A 97 -45.08 -3.78 -31.07
N THR A 98 -45.88 -4.27 -32.00
CA THR A 98 -47.21 -4.85 -31.66
C THR A 98 -47.04 -6.17 -30.92
N GLU A 99 -46.07 -6.99 -31.30
CA GLU A 99 -45.77 -8.24 -30.59
C GLU A 99 -45.28 -7.96 -29.18
N ASN A 100 -44.34 -7.02 -29.02
CA ASN A 100 -43.84 -6.61 -27.71
C ASN A 100 -44.95 -6.03 -26.82
N LYS A 101 -45.83 -5.21 -27.40
CA LYS A 101 -47.00 -4.68 -26.70
C LYS A 101 -47.92 -5.81 -26.22
N ALA A 102 -48.24 -6.80 -27.07
CA ALA A 102 -49.05 -7.94 -26.68
C ALA A 102 -48.43 -8.76 -25.53
N GLN A 103 -47.12 -9.00 -25.59
CA GLN A 103 -46.39 -9.70 -24.54
C GLN A 103 -46.43 -8.94 -23.21
N LEU A 104 -46.26 -7.61 -23.26
CA LEU A 104 -46.34 -6.76 -22.08
C LEU A 104 -47.73 -6.73 -21.49
N GLU A 105 -48.78 -6.67 -22.32
CA GLU A 105 -50.18 -6.72 -21.88
C GLU A 105 -50.49 -8.05 -21.21
N GLU A 106 -49.99 -9.16 -21.74
CA GLU A 106 -50.15 -10.50 -21.14
C GLU A 106 -49.45 -10.58 -19.79
N GLN A 107 -48.21 -10.03 -19.67
CA GLN A 107 -47.48 -9.96 -18.40
C GLN A 107 -48.23 -9.12 -17.37
N VAL A 108 -48.80 -7.99 -17.75
CA VAL A 108 -49.56 -7.12 -16.85
C VAL A 108 -50.81 -7.83 -16.36
N LEU A 109 -51.50 -8.58 -17.25
CA LEU A 109 -52.71 -9.34 -16.89
C LEU A 109 -52.42 -10.47 -15.91
N THR A 110 -51.32 -11.21 -16.11
CA THR A 110 -50.92 -12.30 -15.21
C THR A 110 -50.53 -11.75 -13.82
N ILE A 111 -49.72 -10.68 -13.79
CA ILE A 111 -49.32 -10.02 -12.52
C ILE A 111 -50.55 -9.45 -11.80
N SER A 112 -51.45 -8.81 -12.53
CA SER A 112 -52.65 -8.20 -11.97
C SER A 112 -53.62 -9.24 -11.37
N SER A 113 -53.60 -10.48 -11.87
CA SER A 113 -54.44 -11.56 -11.31
C SER A 113 -53.78 -12.23 -10.09
N GLU A 114 -52.43 -12.27 -10.04
CA GLU A 114 -51.70 -12.94 -8.95
C GLU A 114 -51.47 -12.06 -7.71
N VAL A 115 -51.23 -10.76 -7.89
CA VAL A 115 -50.94 -9.85 -6.82
C VAL A 115 -52.04 -9.81 -5.73
N PRO A 116 -53.32 -9.70 -6.04
CA PRO A 116 -54.36 -9.72 -4.99
C PRO A 116 -54.36 -10.98 -4.17
N LYS A 117 -54.15 -12.17 -4.80
CA LYS A 117 -54.11 -13.46 -4.12
C LYS A 117 -52.91 -13.55 -3.17
N ARG A 118 -51.73 -13.06 -3.59
CA ARG A 118 -50.52 -13.02 -2.76
C ARG A 118 -50.66 -12.07 -1.57
N ILE A 119 -51.27 -10.90 -1.80
CA ILE A 119 -51.55 -9.92 -0.73
C ILE A 119 -52.51 -10.52 0.30
N GLN A 120 -53.61 -11.19 -0.16
CA GLN A 120 -54.62 -11.81 0.73
C GLN A 120 -53.97 -12.91 1.59
N ASN A 121 -53.11 -13.75 1.01
CA ASN A 121 -52.42 -14.80 1.75
C ASN A 121 -51.40 -14.19 2.75
N ALA A 122 -50.68 -13.15 2.36
CA ALA A 122 -49.76 -12.47 3.26
C ALA A 122 -50.49 -11.81 4.44
N LEU A 123 -51.63 -11.17 4.18
CA LEU A 123 -52.46 -10.58 5.24
C LEU A 123 -52.98 -11.65 6.23
N LYS A 124 -53.45 -12.76 5.70
CA LYS A 124 -53.94 -13.90 6.54
C LYS A 124 -52.79 -14.45 7.40
N ASN A 125 -51.62 -14.67 6.81
CA ASN A 125 -50.44 -15.14 7.56
C ASN A 125 -50.02 -14.15 8.65
N ALA A 126 -50.12 -12.84 8.36
CA ALA A 126 -49.78 -11.77 9.32
C ALA A 126 -50.80 -11.75 10.49
N GLU A 127 -52.11 -11.95 10.19
CA GLU A 127 -53.15 -12.05 11.21
C GLU A 127 -52.97 -13.29 12.10
N ASP A 128 -52.65 -14.44 11.51
CA ASP A 128 -52.40 -15.69 12.27
C ASP A 128 -51.16 -15.55 13.13
N SER A 129 -50.09 -14.90 12.62
CA SER A 129 -48.84 -14.60 13.36
C SER A 129 -49.12 -13.64 14.53
N LYS A 130 -49.95 -12.60 14.29
CA LYS A 130 -50.34 -11.66 15.35
C LYS A 130 -51.13 -12.36 16.45
N LYS A 131 -52.06 -13.26 16.08
CA LYS A 131 -52.85 -14.04 17.03
C LYS A 131 -51.97 -14.99 17.86
N PHE A 132 -51.00 -15.66 17.23
CA PHE A 132 -50.05 -16.54 17.89
C PHE A 132 -49.18 -15.76 18.88
N LEU A 133 -48.68 -14.57 18.47
CA LEU A 133 -47.85 -13.68 19.31
C LEU A 133 -48.67 -13.19 20.55
N SER A 134 -49.96 -12.85 20.36
CA SER A 134 -50.79 -12.43 21.49
C SER A 134 -51.04 -13.57 22.49
N GLN A 135 -51.20 -14.79 22.02
CA GLN A 135 -51.33 -15.98 22.87
C GLN A 135 -50.02 -16.27 23.63
N LEU A 136 -48.86 -16.09 22.99
CA LEU A 136 -47.54 -16.23 23.63
C LEU A 136 -47.33 -15.18 24.74
N LEU A 137 -47.72 -13.95 24.46
CA LEU A 137 -47.63 -12.85 25.44
C LEU A 137 -48.53 -13.11 26.66
N GLU A 138 -49.74 -13.65 26.43
CA GLU A 138 -50.65 -14.00 27.52
C GLU A 138 -50.06 -15.13 28.39
N LYS A 139 -49.47 -16.15 27.78
CA LYS A 139 -48.81 -17.23 28.50
C LYS A 139 -47.60 -16.72 29.27
N GLU A 140 -46.80 -15.78 28.68
CA GLU A 140 -45.68 -15.15 29.34
C GLU A 140 -46.12 -14.38 30.58
N THR A 141 -47.17 -13.58 30.47
CA THR A 141 -47.68 -12.83 31.62
C THR A 141 -48.17 -13.73 32.75
N LEU A 142 -48.88 -14.83 32.41
CA LEU A 142 -49.34 -15.82 33.38
C LEU A 142 -48.18 -16.53 34.07
N LEU A 143 -47.16 -16.92 33.29
CA LEU A 143 -45.93 -17.53 33.84
C LEU A 143 -45.19 -16.54 34.77
N PHE A 144 -45.08 -15.26 34.32
CA PHE A 144 -44.40 -14.22 35.11
C PHE A 144 -45.11 -13.97 36.43
N SER A 145 -46.44 -13.94 36.44
CA SER A 145 -47.25 -13.77 37.68
C SER A 145 -47.10 -14.96 38.62
N SER A 146 -47.10 -16.18 38.07
CA SER A 146 -46.90 -17.40 38.85
C SER A 146 -45.48 -17.43 39.46
N ILE A 147 -44.46 -17.13 38.68
CA ILE A 147 -43.07 -17.06 39.16
C ILE A 147 -42.93 -16.02 40.28
N ASN A 148 -43.49 -14.81 40.07
CA ASN A 148 -43.44 -13.74 41.06
C ASN A 148 -44.15 -14.13 42.38
N SER A 149 -45.28 -14.84 42.33
CA SER A 149 -45.97 -15.30 43.55
C SER A 149 -45.16 -16.33 44.32
N HIS A 150 -44.48 -17.26 43.57
CA HIS A 150 -43.58 -18.24 44.22
C HIS A 150 -42.35 -17.57 44.79
N LEU A 151 -41.77 -16.54 44.11
CA LEU A 151 -40.65 -15.77 44.59
C LEU A 151 -40.99 -15.05 45.92
N LEU A 152 -42.16 -14.41 45.93
CA LEU A 152 -42.60 -13.67 47.15
C LEU A 152 -42.78 -14.58 48.35
N THR A 153 -43.26 -15.83 48.15
CA THR A 153 -43.43 -16.84 49.22
C THR A 153 -42.06 -17.41 49.67
N ALA A 154 -41.14 -17.61 48.72
CA ALA A 154 -39.80 -18.16 49.01
C ALA A 154 -38.83 -17.12 49.55
N GLN A 155 -39.03 -15.81 49.29
CA GLN A 155 -38.08 -14.74 49.58
C GLN A 155 -37.64 -14.69 51.04
N PRO A 156 -38.53 -14.78 52.05
CA PRO A 156 -38.06 -14.73 53.43
C PRO A 156 -37.12 -15.90 53.79
N TRP A 157 -37.43 -17.12 53.28
CA TRP A 157 -36.57 -18.27 53.46
C TRP A 157 -35.21 -18.11 52.76
N MET A 158 -35.22 -17.54 51.58
CA MET A 158 -33.99 -17.25 50.83
C MET A 158 -33.15 -16.20 51.51
N ASP A 159 -33.78 -15.19 52.08
CA ASP A 159 -33.06 -14.13 52.81
C ASP A 159 -32.38 -14.66 54.07
N ASP A 160 -33.11 -15.51 54.90
CA ASP A 160 -32.54 -16.13 56.07
C ASP A 160 -31.41 -17.11 55.74
N LEU A 161 -31.61 -17.89 54.65
CA LEU A 161 -30.57 -18.79 54.16
C LEU A 161 -29.35 -18.01 53.64
N GLY A 162 -29.62 -16.91 52.93
CA GLY A 162 -28.57 -15.99 52.42
C GLY A 162 -27.71 -15.41 53.54
N VAL A 163 -28.34 -15.00 54.63
CA VAL A 163 -27.61 -14.50 55.82
C VAL A 163 -26.70 -15.60 56.39
N SER A 164 -27.27 -16.83 56.56
CA SER A 164 -26.52 -17.97 57.11
C SER A 164 -25.35 -18.37 56.19
N ILE A 165 -25.55 -18.40 54.87
CA ILE A 165 -24.50 -18.68 53.86
C ILE A 165 -23.42 -17.60 53.94
N SER A 166 -23.83 -16.31 53.99
CA SER A 166 -22.86 -15.21 54.09
C SER A 166 -21.97 -15.30 55.33
N GLN A 167 -22.54 -15.72 56.48
CA GLN A 167 -21.78 -15.92 57.69
C GLN A 167 -20.79 -17.09 57.58
N ILE A 168 -21.22 -18.19 56.92
CA ILE A 168 -20.34 -19.35 56.66
C ILE A 168 -19.18 -18.91 55.72
N GLU A 169 -19.52 -18.22 54.63
CA GLU A 169 -18.53 -17.73 53.68
C GLU A 169 -17.51 -16.76 54.31
N GLU A 170 -17.98 -15.92 55.25
CA GLU A 170 -17.09 -15.01 56.00
C GLU A 170 -16.10 -15.78 56.87
N ILE A 171 -16.62 -16.80 57.61
CA ILE A 171 -15.75 -17.67 58.43
C ILE A 171 -14.76 -18.44 57.57
N GLU A 172 -15.22 -19.00 56.43
CA GLU A 172 -14.35 -19.70 55.46
C GLU A 172 -13.26 -18.78 54.90
N ARG A 173 -13.63 -17.55 54.61
CA ARG A 173 -12.63 -16.53 54.15
C ARG A 173 -11.58 -16.24 55.21
N HIS A 174 -12.01 -16.09 56.49
CA HIS A 174 -11.08 -15.85 57.59
C HIS A 174 -10.16 -17.06 57.79
N LEU A 175 -10.70 -18.27 57.71
CA LEU A 175 -9.91 -19.49 57.86
C LEU A 175 -8.89 -19.64 56.71
N ALA A 176 -9.33 -19.37 55.47
CA ALA A 176 -8.44 -19.40 54.29
C ALA A 176 -7.33 -18.36 54.42
N TYR A 177 -7.68 -17.13 54.87
CA TYR A 177 -6.72 -16.04 55.11
C TYR A 177 -5.63 -16.45 56.09
N LEU A 178 -6.01 -17.06 57.24
CA LEU A 178 -5.06 -17.49 58.26
C LEU A 178 -4.17 -18.66 57.77
N LYS A 179 -4.74 -19.58 57.00
CA LYS A 179 -3.99 -20.68 56.37
C LYS A 179 -2.90 -20.14 55.42
N TRP A 180 -3.24 -19.11 54.64
CA TRP A 180 -2.25 -18.50 53.72
C TRP A 180 -1.12 -17.86 54.53
N ILE A 181 -1.42 -17.11 55.60
CA ILE A 181 -0.39 -16.50 56.43
C ILE A 181 0.53 -17.58 57.02
N SER A 182 -0.05 -18.63 57.62
CA SER A 182 0.74 -19.71 58.20
C SER A 182 1.66 -20.40 57.18
N GLN A 183 1.16 -20.60 55.95
CA GLN A 183 1.95 -21.20 54.87
C GLN A 183 3.12 -20.29 54.45
N ILE A 184 2.90 -18.99 54.41
CA ILE A 184 3.93 -18.01 54.03
C ILE A 184 5.00 -17.94 55.13
N GLU A 185 4.59 -17.97 56.40
CA GLU A 185 5.52 -17.96 57.52
C GLU A 185 6.37 -19.24 57.56
N GLU A 186 5.76 -20.40 57.29
CA GLU A 186 6.46 -21.69 57.20
C GLU A 186 7.51 -21.66 56.09
N LEU A 187 7.15 -21.10 54.89
CA LEU A 187 8.10 -20.99 53.79
C LEU A 187 9.23 -20.00 54.11
N SER A 188 8.94 -18.91 54.84
CA SER A 188 9.96 -17.96 55.33
C SER A 188 10.94 -18.61 56.27
N ASP A 189 10.45 -19.36 57.23
CA ASP A 189 11.28 -20.09 58.21
C ASP A 189 12.18 -21.12 57.48
N ASN A 190 11.63 -21.83 56.51
CA ASN A 190 12.39 -22.78 55.69
C ASN A 190 13.53 -22.06 54.90
N ILE A 191 13.26 -20.92 54.30
CA ILE A 191 14.29 -20.13 53.60
C ILE A 191 15.40 -19.72 54.59
N GLN A 192 15.02 -19.22 55.78
CA GLN A 192 15.96 -18.81 56.81
C GLN A 192 16.84 -19.99 57.23
N GLN A 193 16.27 -21.17 57.46
CA GLN A 193 16.97 -22.39 57.86
C GLN A 193 17.95 -22.84 56.75
N TYR A 194 17.50 -22.82 55.47
CA TYR A 194 18.38 -23.19 54.34
C TYR A 194 19.56 -22.22 54.19
N LEU A 195 19.36 -20.92 54.44
CA LEU A 195 20.45 -19.94 54.43
C LEU A 195 21.45 -20.17 55.55
N MET A 196 20.97 -20.55 56.77
CA MET A 196 21.84 -20.87 57.90
C MET A 196 22.68 -22.13 57.66
N THR A 197 22.14 -23.12 56.89
CA THR A 197 22.86 -24.34 56.52
C THR A 197 23.62 -24.21 55.20
N ASN A 198 23.66 -23.02 54.62
CA ASN A 198 24.29 -22.69 53.32
C ASN A 198 23.76 -23.54 52.16
N ASN A 199 22.50 -23.96 52.23
CA ASN A 199 21.81 -24.72 51.18
C ASN A 199 21.00 -23.77 50.30
N VAL A 200 21.70 -22.98 49.53
CA VAL A 200 21.12 -21.90 48.66
C VAL A 200 20.15 -22.46 47.57
N PRO A 201 20.44 -23.64 46.95
CA PRO A 201 19.49 -24.19 45.96
C PRO A 201 18.07 -24.45 46.50
N GLU A 202 17.97 -25.00 47.72
CA GLU A 202 16.67 -25.28 48.36
C GLU A 202 15.98 -23.98 48.78
N ALA A 203 16.77 -22.98 49.23
CA ALA A 203 16.22 -21.66 49.56
C ALA A 203 15.62 -21.00 48.30
N ALA A 204 16.29 -21.13 47.15
CA ALA A 204 15.80 -20.57 45.87
C ALA A 204 14.51 -21.27 45.39
N THR A 205 14.46 -22.61 45.51
CA THR A 205 13.23 -23.35 45.15
C THR A 205 12.06 -23.03 46.07
N THR A 206 12.32 -22.81 47.36
CA THR A 206 11.31 -22.42 48.37
C THR A 206 10.78 -21.01 48.05
N LEU A 207 11.65 -20.08 47.64
CA LEU A 207 11.24 -18.73 47.22
C LEU A 207 10.37 -18.78 45.94
N VAL A 208 10.71 -19.63 44.97
CA VAL A 208 9.86 -19.85 43.78
C VAL A 208 8.48 -20.34 44.17
N SER A 209 8.40 -21.29 45.14
CA SER A 209 7.12 -21.77 45.66
C SER A 209 6.31 -20.64 46.30
N MET A 210 6.99 -19.76 47.08
CA MET A 210 6.35 -18.58 47.68
C MET A 210 5.86 -17.58 46.62
N ALA A 211 6.62 -17.39 45.56
CA ALA A 211 6.21 -16.51 44.47
C ALA A 211 5.00 -17.06 43.68
N GLN A 212 4.88 -18.41 43.58
CA GLN A 212 3.71 -19.05 42.98
C GLN A 212 2.43 -18.80 43.82
N LEU A 213 2.57 -18.60 45.14
CA LEU A 213 1.43 -18.22 45.98
C LEU A 213 0.94 -16.80 45.67
N ASP A 214 1.85 -15.86 45.34
CA ASP A 214 1.45 -14.52 44.89
C ASP A 214 0.59 -14.58 43.64
N ILE A 215 0.99 -15.40 42.66
CA ILE A 215 0.24 -15.59 41.40
C ILE A 215 -1.17 -16.15 41.72
N LYS A 216 -1.27 -17.13 42.59
CA LYS A 216 -2.56 -17.72 43.01
C LYS A 216 -3.45 -16.71 43.73
N LEU A 217 -2.84 -15.77 44.47
CA LEU A 217 -3.57 -14.78 45.25
C LEU A 217 -3.92 -13.52 44.49
N GLN A 218 -3.43 -13.35 43.26
CA GLN A 218 -3.71 -12.16 42.43
C GLN A 218 -5.21 -11.93 42.16
N GLU A 219 -5.98 -13.01 42.05
CA GLU A 219 -7.42 -12.98 41.85
C GLU A 219 -8.21 -12.74 43.15
N SER A 220 -7.53 -12.73 44.30
CA SER A 220 -8.13 -12.53 45.60
C SER A 220 -8.46 -11.05 45.85
N SER A 221 -9.59 -10.82 46.53
CA SER A 221 -9.98 -9.50 47.00
C SER A 221 -9.20 -9.02 48.24
N CYS A 222 -8.34 -9.88 48.82
CA CYS A 222 -7.57 -9.57 50.03
C CYS A 222 -6.30 -8.78 49.74
N SER A 223 -6.45 -7.46 49.49
CA SER A 223 -5.32 -6.58 49.17
C SER A 223 -4.20 -6.55 50.21
N HIS A 224 -4.54 -6.68 51.49
CA HIS A 224 -3.55 -6.69 52.60
C HIS A 224 -2.71 -7.96 52.57
N LEU A 225 -3.36 -9.11 52.34
CA LEU A 225 -2.65 -10.40 52.22
C LEU A 225 -1.71 -10.40 51.03
N LEU A 226 -2.19 -9.91 49.88
CA LEU A 226 -1.41 -9.80 48.66
C LEU A 226 -0.19 -8.87 48.88
N SER A 227 -0.41 -7.73 49.54
CA SER A 227 0.66 -6.80 49.90
C SER A 227 1.70 -7.44 50.83
N PHE A 228 1.26 -8.21 51.81
CA PHE A 228 2.13 -8.96 52.73
C PHE A 228 2.96 -10.00 52.00
N VAL A 229 2.33 -10.81 51.15
CA VAL A 229 3.03 -11.83 50.35
C VAL A 229 4.10 -11.18 49.46
N ARG A 230 3.71 -10.11 48.73
CA ARG A 230 4.62 -9.39 47.84
C ARG A 230 5.81 -8.78 48.60
N SER A 231 5.58 -8.18 49.77
CA SER A 231 6.66 -7.62 50.57
C SER A 231 7.60 -8.72 51.11
N THR A 232 7.07 -9.88 51.54
CA THR A 232 7.84 -11.01 51.99
C THR A 232 8.66 -11.63 50.85
N VAL A 233 8.05 -11.84 49.69
CA VAL A 233 8.75 -12.33 48.48
C VAL A 233 9.86 -11.35 48.07
N LYS A 234 9.57 -10.06 48.06
CA LYS A 234 10.59 -9.02 47.71
C LYS A 234 11.76 -9.04 48.69
N PHE A 235 11.48 -9.20 50.00
CA PHE A 235 12.52 -9.26 51.04
C PHE A 235 13.43 -10.47 50.79
N TRP A 236 12.88 -11.68 50.72
CA TRP A 236 13.67 -12.91 50.53
C TRP A 236 14.34 -12.94 49.15
N HIS A 237 13.69 -12.45 48.11
CA HIS A 237 14.28 -12.30 46.78
C HIS A 237 15.54 -11.42 46.85
N LYS A 238 15.43 -10.27 47.53
CA LYS A 238 16.58 -9.37 47.73
C LYS A 238 17.75 -10.05 48.47
N VAL A 239 17.45 -10.71 49.57
CA VAL A 239 18.48 -11.41 50.39
C VAL A 239 19.18 -12.49 49.55
N LEU A 240 18.43 -13.33 48.86
CA LEU A 240 18.96 -14.42 48.02
C LEU A 240 19.70 -13.86 46.81
N LYS A 241 19.14 -12.82 46.17
CA LYS A 241 19.76 -12.14 45.03
C LYS A 241 21.13 -11.57 45.44
N ASP A 242 21.18 -10.85 46.55
CA ASP A 242 22.43 -10.23 47.02
C ASP A 242 23.50 -11.32 47.31
N LYS A 243 23.12 -12.43 48.00
CA LYS A 243 24.02 -13.54 48.27
C LYS A 243 24.51 -14.20 46.96
N LEU A 244 23.60 -14.63 46.10
CA LEU A 244 23.94 -15.29 44.82
C LEU A 244 24.72 -14.38 43.89
N THR A 245 24.43 -13.07 43.92
CA THR A 245 25.15 -12.08 43.11
C THR A 245 26.62 -12.01 43.51
N CYS A 246 26.89 -11.98 44.86
CA CYS A 246 28.26 -11.97 45.37
C CYS A 246 29.02 -13.23 44.95
N ASP A 247 28.42 -14.40 45.15
CA ASP A 247 29.03 -15.67 44.78
C ASP A 247 29.27 -15.76 43.25
N PHE A 248 28.31 -15.29 42.44
CA PHE A 248 28.41 -15.29 40.99
C PHE A 248 29.47 -14.30 40.48
N GLU A 249 29.55 -13.09 41.06
CA GLU A 249 30.59 -12.09 40.77
C GLU A 249 31.98 -12.63 41.07
N GLU A 250 32.14 -13.40 42.14
CA GLU A 250 33.40 -14.07 42.47
C GLU A 250 33.84 -15.04 41.36
N ILE A 251 32.88 -15.89 40.88
CA ILE A 251 33.18 -16.85 39.79
C ILE A 251 33.52 -16.06 38.48
N LEU A 252 32.75 -14.99 38.18
CA LEU A 252 33.04 -14.15 37.01
C LEU A 252 34.43 -13.51 37.06
N THR A 253 34.87 -13.11 38.26
CA THR A 253 36.21 -12.54 38.48
C THR A 253 37.27 -13.62 38.23
N GLN A 254 37.07 -14.87 38.70
CA GLN A 254 37.96 -15.99 38.43
C GLN A 254 38.06 -16.30 36.94
N LEU A 255 36.98 -16.09 36.16
CA LEU A 255 36.93 -16.25 34.70
C LEU A 255 37.47 -15.02 33.94
N HIS A 256 37.92 -13.99 34.67
CA HIS A 256 38.40 -12.71 34.09
C HIS A 256 37.34 -11.94 33.29
N TRP A 257 36.05 -12.18 33.59
CA TRP A 257 34.95 -11.40 32.95
C TRP A 257 35.07 -9.91 33.35
N PRO A 258 34.87 -8.97 32.48
CA PRO A 258 34.45 -9.04 31.08
C PRO A 258 35.59 -9.04 30.03
N PHE A 259 36.84 -9.30 30.43
CA PHE A 259 38.02 -9.23 29.57
C PHE A 259 38.35 -10.58 28.92
N ILE A 260 37.31 -11.26 28.40
CA ILE A 260 37.46 -12.56 27.77
C ILE A 260 37.81 -12.33 26.30
N GLY A 261 39.12 -12.21 26.02
CA GLY A 261 39.65 -12.09 24.67
C GLY A 261 40.33 -13.38 24.18
N PRO A 262 40.70 -13.45 22.91
CA PRO A 262 41.46 -14.57 22.40
C PRO A 262 42.81 -14.66 23.18
N PRO A 263 43.27 -15.88 23.50
CA PRO A 263 44.50 -16.04 24.29
C PRO A 263 45.70 -15.41 23.59
N GLN A 264 46.22 -14.33 24.16
CA GLN A 264 47.44 -13.73 23.68
C GLN A 264 48.66 -14.63 24.07
N PRO A 265 49.67 -14.74 23.20
CA PRO A 265 50.77 -15.66 23.42
C PRO A 265 51.62 -15.40 24.68
N GLN A 266 51.41 -14.23 25.31
CA GLN A 266 52.23 -13.80 26.47
C GLN A 266 51.61 -14.20 27.83
N ASN A 267 50.43 -14.81 27.88
CA ASN A 267 49.74 -15.12 29.14
C ASN A 267 49.57 -16.64 29.35
N VAL A 268 50.65 -17.39 29.25
CA VAL A 268 50.64 -18.87 29.41
C VAL A 268 50.22 -19.31 30.85
N GLY A 269 50.38 -18.44 31.87
CA GLY A 269 49.99 -18.73 33.25
C GLY A 269 48.50 -18.58 33.54
N LEU A 270 47.79 -17.74 32.75
CA LEU A 270 46.39 -17.43 32.96
C LEU A 270 45.43 -18.43 32.28
N SER A 271 45.91 -19.15 31.22
CA SER A 271 45.12 -20.12 30.48
C SER A 271 44.76 -21.41 31.28
N LYS A 272 45.53 -21.70 32.36
CA LYS A 272 45.27 -22.88 33.18
C LYS A 272 44.08 -22.71 34.15
N ILE A 273 43.78 -21.48 34.58
CA ILE A 273 42.65 -21.17 35.49
C ILE A 273 41.34 -21.14 34.71
N ALA A 274 41.40 -20.54 33.54
CA ALA A 274 40.22 -20.45 32.65
C ALA A 274 39.73 -21.81 32.06
N GLY A 275 40.56 -22.84 32.17
CA GLY A 275 40.25 -24.21 31.71
C GLY A 275 39.78 -25.16 32.81
N ASN A 276 39.65 -24.72 34.07
CA ASN A 276 39.28 -25.59 35.19
C ASN A 276 37.78 -25.98 35.11
N PRO A 277 37.41 -27.23 34.90
CA PRO A 277 36.02 -27.66 34.82
C PRO A 277 35.18 -27.38 36.06
N GLU A 278 35.83 -27.31 37.24
CA GLU A 278 35.17 -27.00 38.49
C GLU A 278 34.59 -25.57 38.51
N VAL A 279 35.28 -24.59 37.98
CA VAL A 279 34.81 -23.20 37.88
C VAL A 279 33.58 -23.12 36.95
N TYR A 280 33.60 -23.85 35.83
CA TYR A 280 32.45 -23.88 34.91
C TYR A 280 31.24 -24.62 35.49
N ASN A 281 31.43 -25.69 36.29
CA ASN A 281 30.34 -26.36 36.99
C ASN A 281 29.71 -25.43 38.02
N ASN A 282 30.52 -24.67 38.74
CA ASN A 282 30.06 -23.68 39.71
C ASN A 282 29.31 -22.55 39.01
N LEU A 283 29.83 -22.10 37.88
CA LEU A 283 29.15 -21.10 37.02
C LEU A 283 27.75 -21.59 36.59
N GLU A 284 27.69 -22.84 36.11
CA GLU A 284 26.43 -23.48 35.70
C GLU A 284 25.44 -23.52 36.84
N THR A 285 25.90 -24.00 38.03
CA THR A 285 25.06 -24.15 39.21
C THR A 285 24.49 -22.79 39.67
N LEU A 286 25.34 -21.77 39.83
CA LEU A 286 24.93 -20.43 40.23
C LEU A 286 24.04 -19.77 39.19
N PHE A 287 24.33 -19.97 37.92
CA PHE A 287 23.52 -19.46 36.82
C PHE A 287 22.09 -20.02 36.88
N CYS A 288 21.97 -21.35 37.08
CA CYS A 288 20.66 -22.03 37.23
C CYS A 288 19.91 -21.54 38.47
N GLN A 289 20.60 -21.30 39.60
CA GLN A 289 19.97 -20.77 40.81
C GLN A 289 19.46 -19.34 40.61
N LEU A 290 20.24 -18.49 39.94
CA LEU A 290 19.84 -17.11 39.61
C LEU A 290 18.64 -17.09 38.65
N LEU A 291 18.56 -18.03 37.69
CA LEU A 291 17.39 -18.19 36.81
C LEU A 291 16.15 -18.58 37.63
N LYS A 292 16.28 -19.47 38.60
CA LYS A 292 15.16 -19.87 39.46
C LYS A 292 14.64 -18.72 40.33
N LEU A 293 15.53 -17.76 40.71
CA LEU A 293 15.12 -16.58 41.46
C LEU A 293 14.26 -15.63 40.65
N GLN A 294 14.26 -15.72 39.30
CA GLN A 294 13.51 -14.79 38.44
C GLN A 294 12.01 -15.11 38.54
N THR A 295 11.32 -14.33 39.33
CA THR A 295 9.87 -14.42 39.53
C THR A 295 9.15 -13.57 38.45
N SER A 296 7.83 -13.58 38.48
CA SER A 296 7.04 -12.82 37.49
C SER A 296 7.40 -11.33 37.54
N ASP A 297 7.42 -10.73 36.37
CA ASP A 297 7.82 -9.32 36.16
C ASP A 297 6.98 -8.35 36.99
N GLU A 298 5.74 -8.74 37.35
CA GLU A 298 4.83 -7.90 38.14
C GLU A 298 5.26 -7.70 39.57
N ILE A 299 5.95 -8.71 40.16
CA ILE A 299 6.40 -8.65 41.55
C ILE A 299 7.67 -7.79 41.70
N LEU A 300 8.51 -7.81 40.66
CA LEU A 300 9.85 -7.22 40.68
C LEU A 300 10.00 -5.97 39.81
N THR A 301 8.88 -5.38 39.33
CA THR A 301 8.94 -4.23 38.42
C THR A 301 9.73 -3.07 39.05
N GLU A 302 10.91 -2.83 38.53
CA GLU A 302 11.64 -1.57 38.71
C GLU A 302 10.97 -0.49 37.84
N PRO A 303 10.95 0.77 38.31
CA PRO A 303 10.36 1.83 37.48
C PRO A 303 11.06 1.90 36.11
N LYS A 304 10.29 2.02 35.05
CA LYS A 304 10.80 2.16 33.69
C LYS A 304 11.74 3.36 33.64
N GLN A 305 12.96 3.16 33.24
CA GLN A 305 13.98 4.19 33.19
C GLN A 305 13.77 5.16 32.03
N LEU A 306 13.15 4.68 30.95
CA LEU A 306 12.88 5.50 29.75
C LEU A 306 11.43 5.96 29.74
N PRO A 307 11.17 7.23 29.38
CA PRO A 307 9.79 7.74 29.26
C PRO A 307 8.93 6.92 28.27
N GLU A 308 7.65 6.79 28.57
CA GLU A 308 6.69 6.07 27.74
C GLU A 308 6.53 6.67 26.33
N LYS A 309 6.91 7.94 26.16
CA LYS A 309 6.83 8.64 24.87
C LYS A 309 7.58 7.95 23.72
N TYR A 310 8.57 7.09 24.05
CA TYR A 310 9.36 6.40 23.01
C TYR A 310 8.69 5.10 22.49
N SER A 311 7.55 4.68 23.06
CA SER A 311 6.76 3.54 22.58
C SER A 311 7.60 2.28 22.35
N LEU A 312 8.49 1.99 23.31
CA LEU A 312 9.33 0.79 23.21
C LEU A 312 8.47 -0.48 23.27
N PRO A 313 8.84 -1.52 22.52
CA PRO A 313 8.08 -2.76 22.58
C PRO A 313 8.17 -3.37 23.96
N ALA A 314 7.04 -3.89 24.45
CA ALA A 314 7.00 -4.59 25.72
C ALA A 314 7.92 -5.82 25.63
N SER A 315 8.92 -5.87 26.47
CA SER A 315 9.86 -6.97 26.50
C SER A 315 10.07 -7.42 27.95
N PRO A 316 10.23 -8.72 28.16
CA PRO A 316 10.46 -9.23 29.53
C PRO A 316 11.75 -8.66 30.10
N LEU A 317 11.83 -8.64 31.42
CA LEU A 317 13.06 -8.22 32.08
C LEU A 317 14.22 -9.13 31.64
N VAL A 318 15.40 -8.53 31.50
CA VAL A 318 16.62 -9.28 31.17
C VAL A 318 16.85 -10.33 32.27
N ILE A 319 17.19 -11.55 31.89
CA ILE A 319 17.43 -12.63 32.86
C ILE A 319 18.52 -12.23 33.84
N LEU A 320 18.29 -12.52 35.12
CA LEU A 320 19.08 -12.02 36.23
C LEU A 320 20.59 -12.33 36.13
N PRO A 321 21.04 -13.54 35.76
CA PRO A 321 22.49 -13.78 35.62
C PRO A 321 23.12 -12.92 34.52
N ILE A 322 22.42 -12.64 33.39
CA ILE A 322 22.94 -11.75 32.37
C ILE A 322 22.97 -10.30 32.87
N GLN A 323 21.97 -9.88 33.66
CA GLN A 323 22.00 -8.55 34.30
C GLN A 323 23.27 -8.36 35.13
N ILE A 324 23.61 -9.38 35.95
CA ILE A 324 24.82 -9.34 36.81
C ILE A 324 26.09 -9.28 35.94
N MET A 325 26.14 -10.11 34.88
CA MET A 325 27.28 -10.11 33.94
C MET A 325 27.48 -8.74 33.27
N LEU A 326 26.39 -8.00 33.03
CA LEU A 326 26.42 -6.68 32.40
C LEU A 326 26.87 -5.56 33.34
N THR A 327 26.73 -5.74 34.66
CA THR A 327 26.99 -4.68 35.65
C THR A 327 28.35 -3.99 35.46
N PRO A 328 29.48 -4.71 35.28
CA PRO A 328 30.75 -4.06 35.05
C PRO A 328 30.82 -3.26 33.75
N LEU A 329 30.15 -3.75 32.67
CA LEU A 329 30.07 -3.05 31.37
C LEU A 329 29.18 -1.80 31.49
N GLN A 330 28.07 -1.88 32.22
CA GLN A 330 27.19 -0.75 32.50
C GLN A 330 27.89 0.36 33.27
N LYS A 331 28.62 -0.03 34.33
CA LYS A 331 29.44 0.90 35.16
C LYS A 331 30.48 1.60 34.29
N ARG A 332 31.17 0.84 33.42
CA ARG A 332 32.18 1.36 32.48
C ARG A 332 31.56 2.31 31.44
N PHE A 333 30.40 1.93 30.85
CA PHE A 333 29.67 2.76 29.87
C PHE A 333 29.27 4.10 30.51
N ARG A 334 28.63 4.05 31.67
CA ARG A 334 28.19 5.27 32.37
C ARG A 334 29.39 6.13 32.78
N TYR A 335 30.51 5.53 33.21
CA TYR A 335 31.74 6.27 33.56
C TYR A 335 32.28 7.06 32.37
N HIS A 336 32.34 6.44 31.19
CA HIS A 336 32.94 7.08 30.01
C HIS A 336 31.95 8.00 29.27
N PHE A 337 30.67 7.66 29.21
CA PHE A 337 29.73 8.32 28.33
C PHE A 337 28.60 9.10 29.04
N SER A 338 28.78 9.40 30.32
CA SER A 338 27.88 10.27 31.08
C SER A 338 28.63 11.36 31.83
N GLY A 339 27.98 12.49 32.08
CA GLY A 339 28.55 13.62 32.79
C GLY A 339 29.70 14.32 32.05
N ASN A 340 30.55 15.00 32.79
CA ASN A 340 31.64 15.84 32.24
C ASN A 340 32.94 15.03 32.03
N ARG A 341 32.90 14.07 31.12
CA ARG A 341 34.07 13.25 30.76
C ARG A 341 34.56 13.62 29.35
N GLN A 342 35.88 13.53 29.14
CA GLN A 342 36.52 13.80 27.85
C GLN A 342 36.05 12.84 26.75
N THR A 343 35.58 11.66 27.13
CA THR A 343 35.02 10.65 26.23
C THR A 343 33.53 10.84 25.97
N ASN A 344 32.86 11.72 26.72
CA ASN A 344 31.45 12.03 26.55
C ASN A 344 31.29 13.28 25.66
N ILE A 345 31.54 13.12 24.36
CA ILE A 345 31.49 14.21 23.39
C ILE A 345 30.24 14.01 22.54
N ILE A 346 29.29 14.96 22.60
CA ILE A 346 28.01 14.94 21.91
C ILE A 346 28.16 14.81 20.36
N SER A 347 29.26 15.42 19.82
CA SER A 347 29.54 15.36 18.39
C SER A 347 30.22 14.06 17.94
N LYS A 348 30.40 13.09 18.85
CA LYS A 348 31.06 11.81 18.56
C LYS A 348 30.22 10.60 19.01
N PRO A 349 29.01 10.44 18.50
CA PRO A 349 28.16 9.30 18.88
C PRO A 349 28.77 7.95 18.48
N GLU A 350 29.61 7.95 17.44
CA GLU A 350 30.30 6.74 16.96
C GLU A 350 31.15 6.08 18.04
N TRP A 351 31.64 6.85 19.05
CA TRP A 351 32.47 6.29 20.09
C TRP A 351 31.73 5.30 20.98
N TYR A 352 30.52 5.66 21.47
CA TYR A 352 29.76 4.73 22.32
C TYR A 352 29.06 3.65 21.51
N LEU A 353 28.62 3.98 20.28
CA LEU A 353 27.97 3.01 19.39
C LEU A 353 28.95 1.88 19.01
N THR A 354 30.16 2.25 18.57
CA THR A 354 31.21 1.27 18.24
C THR A 354 31.61 0.44 19.47
N GLN A 355 31.67 1.07 20.65
CA GLN A 355 32.04 0.37 21.87
C GLN A 355 31.03 -0.73 22.19
N ILE A 356 29.73 -0.48 22.00
CA ILE A 356 28.67 -1.48 22.22
C ILE A 356 28.81 -2.63 21.20
N LEU A 357 29.01 -2.33 19.90
CA LEU A 357 29.20 -3.36 18.86
C LEU A 357 30.42 -4.23 19.19
N MET A 358 31.52 -3.59 19.62
CA MET A 358 32.72 -4.32 20.04
C MET A 358 32.46 -5.25 21.23
N TRP A 359 31.67 -4.78 22.23
CA TRP A 359 31.33 -5.65 23.38
C TRP A 359 30.45 -6.82 22.92
N ILE A 360 29.44 -6.59 22.06
CA ILE A 360 28.59 -7.67 21.53
C ILE A 360 29.45 -8.70 20.79
N GLY A 361 30.33 -8.24 19.91
CA GLY A 361 31.23 -9.11 19.14
C GLY A 361 32.20 -9.88 19.99
N ASN A 362 32.90 -9.19 20.95
CA ASN A 362 33.94 -9.81 21.78
C ASN A 362 33.37 -10.87 22.71
N HIS A 363 32.13 -10.71 23.19
CA HIS A 363 31.55 -11.64 24.16
C HIS A 363 30.69 -12.71 23.49
N ALA A 364 30.38 -12.61 22.19
CA ALA A 364 29.51 -13.51 21.45
C ALA A 364 29.93 -14.98 21.62
N ARG A 365 31.21 -15.27 21.43
CA ARG A 365 31.75 -16.63 21.54
C ARG A 365 31.56 -17.23 22.92
N PHE A 366 31.84 -16.46 23.97
CA PHE A 366 31.66 -16.93 25.36
C PHE A 366 30.17 -17.22 25.66
N LEU A 367 29.29 -16.34 25.20
CA LEU A 367 27.85 -16.49 25.39
C LEU A 367 27.34 -17.74 24.65
N ASP A 368 27.76 -17.95 23.42
CA ASP A 368 27.35 -19.10 22.59
C ASP A 368 27.92 -20.43 23.11
N GLU A 369 29.20 -20.45 23.53
CA GLU A 369 29.88 -21.70 23.92
C GLU A 369 29.68 -22.08 25.38
N LYS A 370 29.49 -21.10 26.28
CA LYS A 370 29.44 -21.34 27.73
C LYS A 370 28.07 -21.07 28.35
N ILE A 371 27.38 -20.03 27.97
CA ILE A 371 26.11 -19.63 28.59
C ILE A 371 24.91 -20.29 27.89
N GLN A 372 24.89 -20.30 26.54
CA GLN A 372 23.75 -20.89 25.81
C GLN A 372 23.51 -22.36 26.17
N PRO A 373 24.55 -23.23 26.30
CA PRO A 373 24.28 -24.61 26.71
C PRO A 373 23.64 -24.75 28.09
N ILE A 374 23.88 -23.82 29.02
CA ILE A 374 23.23 -23.81 30.34
C ILE A 374 21.73 -23.52 30.18
N LEU A 375 21.40 -22.50 29.35
CA LEU A 375 20.00 -22.14 29.06
C LEU A 375 19.28 -23.31 28.36
N ASP A 376 19.95 -23.97 27.44
CA ASP A 376 19.38 -25.13 26.71
C ASP A 376 19.08 -26.30 27.63
N LYS A 377 19.98 -26.59 28.61
CA LYS A 377 19.79 -27.64 29.63
C LYS A 377 18.58 -27.38 30.55
N VAL A 378 18.34 -26.08 30.87
CA VAL A 378 17.17 -25.66 31.69
C VAL A 378 15.89 -25.62 30.84
N GLY A 379 15.98 -25.75 29.54
CA GLY A 379 14.84 -25.70 28.64
C GLY A 379 14.33 -24.27 28.40
N SER A 380 15.20 -23.28 28.55
CA SER A 380 14.84 -21.86 28.31
C SER A 380 14.84 -21.56 26.82
N SER A 381 13.83 -20.84 26.34
CA SER A 381 13.74 -20.35 24.97
C SER A 381 14.59 -19.09 24.71
N VAL A 382 15.27 -18.59 25.73
CA VAL A 382 16.06 -17.36 25.67
C VAL A 382 17.39 -17.62 24.95
N ASN A 383 17.74 -16.77 23.99
CA ASN A 383 19.04 -16.76 23.36
C ASN A 383 19.96 -15.83 24.16
N ALA A 384 21.07 -16.37 24.72
CA ALA A 384 21.99 -15.66 25.58
C ALA A 384 22.59 -14.41 24.90
N ARG A 385 22.99 -14.57 23.64
CA ARG A 385 23.64 -13.49 22.85
C ARG A 385 22.64 -12.36 22.57
N LEU A 386 21.42 -12.70 22.17
CA LEU A 386 20.38 -11.70 21.89
C LEU A 386 19.96 -10.97 23.16
N GLU A 387 19.84 -11.70 24.27
CA GLU A 387 19.50 -11.14 25.57
C GLU A 387 20.57 -10.14 26.07
N PHE A 388 21.84 -10.52 25.94
CA PHE A 388 22.99 -9.68 26.25
C PHE A 388 22.99 -8.40 25.39
N SER A 389 22.75 -8.57 24.06
CA SER A 389 22.70 -7.44 23.14
C SER A 389 21.53 -6.50 23.47
N ARG A 390 20.37 -7.08 23.82
CA ARG A 390 19.18 -6.31 24.22
C ARG A 390 19.44 -5.45 25.44
N ALA A 391 20.15 -6.02 26.41
CA ALA A 391 20.48 -5.29 27.65
C ALA A 391 21.51 -4.19 27.42
N LEU A 392 22.47 -4.39 26.51
CA LEU A 392 23.42 -3.35 26.10
C LEU A 392 22.73 -2.26 25.28
N MET A 393 21.73 -2.64 24.44
CA MET A 393 20.94 -1.67 23.68
C MET A 393 20.23 -0.70 24.61
N MET A 394 19.73 -1.14 25.76
CA MET A 394 19.06 -0.24 26.71
C MET A 394 19.99 0.91 27.18
N LEU A 395 21.29 0.67 27.29
CA LEU A 395 22.27 1.75 27.62
C LEU A 395 22.37 2.78 26.49
N VAL A 396 22.36 2.29 25.24
CA VAL A 396 22.37 3.16 24.06
C VAL A 396 21.10 4.01 24.05
N LEU A 397 19.94 3.40 24.30
CA LEU A 397 18.65 4.11 24.32
C LEU A 397 18.60 5.17 25.42
N GLU A 398 19.12 4.86 26.64
CA GLU A 398 19.24 5.84 27.74
C GLU A 398 20.11 7.03 27.31
N LYS A 399 21.25 6.73 26.67
CA LYS A 399 22.20 7.76 26.21
C LYS A 399 21.58 8.63 25.12
N LEU A 400 20.95 8.02 24.09
CA LEU A 400 20.30 8.75 23.01
C LEU A 400 19.17 9.65 23.54
N ALA A 401 18.34 9.10 24.44
CA ALA A 401 17.24 9.87 25.04
C ALA A 401 17.73 11.09 25.81
N ALA A 402 18.94 11.00 26.40
CA ALA A 402 19.57 12.13 27.12
C ALA A 402 20.19 13.16 26.16
N ASP A 403 20.81 12.73 25.07
CA ASP A 403 21.58 13.58 24.14
C ASP A 403 20.68 14.31 23.10
N ILE A 404 19.66 13.65 22.59
CA ILE A 404 18.80 14.17 21.49
C ILE A 404 18.24 15.57 21.79
N PRO A 405 17.72 15.88 22.99
CA PRO A 405 17.19 17.23 23.25
C PRO A 405 18.21 18.36 23.03
N CYS A 406 19.49 18.09 23.23
CA CYS A 406 20.57 19.05 22.99
C CYS A 406 20.91 19.16 21.50
N LEU A 407 20.81 18.04 20.76
CA LEU A 407 21.20 17.94 19.36
C LEU A 407 20.15 18.48 18.38
N LEU A 408 18.88 18.55 18.78
CA LEU A 408 17.79 19.03 17.93
C LEU A 408 17.99 20.48 17.44
N TYR A 409 18.86 21.27 18.09
CA TYR A 409 19.08 22.65 17.74
C TYR A 409 20.25 22.84 16.73
N ASP A 410 21.01 21.80 16.43
CA ASP A 410 22.14 21.87 15.47
C ASP A 410 21.89 20.85 14.34
N ASP A 411 21.66 21.36 13.13
CA ASP A 411 21.34 20.54 11.94
C ASP A 411 22.44 19.50 11.66
N ASN A 412 23.71 19.93 11.72
CA ASN A 412 24.85 19.08 11.34
C ASN A 412 25.07 17.96 12.35
N LEU A 413 25.03 18.31 13.64
CA LEU A 413 25.21 17.34 14.71
C LEU A 413 24.06 16.33 14.76
N PHE A 414 22.82 16.81 14.54
CA PHE A 414 21.64 15.96 14.52
C PHE A 414 21.71 14.96 13.33
N CYS A 415 22.07 15.44 12.14
CA CYS A 415 22.18 14.58 10.96
C CYS A 415 23.30 13.55 11.13
N HIS A 416 24.45 13.98 11.68
CA HIS A 416 25.55 13.07 11.97
C HIS A 416 25.10 11.98 12.95
N LEU A 417 24.37 12.35 14.02
CA LEU A 417 23.82 11.37 14.96
C LEU A 417 22.92 10.36 14.25
N VAL A 418 21.99 10.83 13.41
CA VAL A 418 21.05 9.96 12.66
C VAL A 418 21.84 9.00 11.77
N ASP A 419 22.84 9.48 11.04
CA ASP A 419 23.67 8.66 10.16
C ASP A 419 24.40 7.56 10.93
N GLU A 420 25.02 7.91 12.06
CA GLU A 420 25.74 6.96 12.92
C GLU A 420 24.80 5.93 13.55
N VAL A 421 23.61 6.36 13.98
CA VAL A 421 22.59 5.45 14.51
C VAL A 421 22.12 4.46 13.43
N LEU A 422 21.88 4.93 12.20
CA LEU A 422 21.47 4.06 11.08
C LEU A 422 22.55 3.03 10.73
N LEU A 423 23.82 3.45 10.73
CA LEU A 423 24.97 2.55 10.54
C LEU A 423 25.05 1.49 11.64
N PHE A 424 24.93 1.93 12.89
CA PHE A 424 24.90 1.06 14.07
C PHE A 424 23.79 0.01 14.00
N GLU A 425 22.55 0.43 13.71
CA GLU A 425 21.38 -0.47 13.57
C GLU A 425 21.59 -1.48 12.44
N ARG A 426 22.14 -1.04 11.31
CA ARG A 426 22.43 -1.91 10.17
C ARG A 426 23.45 -2.98 10.55
N GLU A 427 24.55 -2.60 11.21
CA GLU A 427 25.59 -3.52 11.66
C GLU A 427 25.06 -4.50 12.72
N LEU A 428 24.29 -3.96 13.68
CA LEU A 428 23.67 -4.77 14.74
C LEU A 428 22.73 -5.85 14.17
N GLN A 429 21.97 -5.51 13.14
CA GLN A 429 21.05 -6.45 12.48
C GLN A 429 21.81 -7.44 11.57
N SER A 430 22.70 -6.94 10.71
CA SER A 430 23.34 -7.77 9.67
C SER A 430 24.45 -8.67 10.22
N VAL A 431 25.24 -8.19 11.18
CA VAL A 431 26.39 -8.94 11.73
C VAL A 431 25.99 -9.72 13.00
N HIS A 432 25.17 -9.11 13.87
CA HIS A 432 24.85 -9.69 15.17
C HIS A 432 23.46 -10.33 15.22
N GLY A 433 22.66 -10.21 14.16
CA GLY A 433 21.35 -10.86 14.06
C GLY A 433 20.27 -10.33 15.03
N TYR A 434 20.39 -9.05 15.40
CA TYR A 434 19.45 -8.43 16.37
C TYR A 434 18.06 -8.27 15.73
N PRO A 435 17.00 -8.81 16.37
CA PRO A 435 15.66 -8.78 15.77
C PRO A 435 15.02 -7.39 15.79
N ASN A 436 14.28 -7.05 14.75
CA ASN A 436 13.51 -5.80 14.65
C ASN A 436 12.37 -5.70 15.68
N THR A 437 11.99 -6.83 16.29
CA THR A 437 10.94 -6.87 17.32
C THR A 437 11.42 -6.39 18.68
N PHE A 438 12.73 -6.24 18.86
CA PHE A 438 13.34 -5.82 20.12
C PHE A 438 13.47 -4.28 20.19
N PRO A 439 13.64 -3.72 21.42
CA PRO A 439 13.92 -2.27 21.55
C PRO A 439 15.13 -1.86 20.72
N SER A 440 14.99 -0.79 19.93
CA SER A 440 16.04 -0.30 19.03
C SER A 440 16.10 1.23 19.06
N CYS A 441 17.17 1.78 18.54
CA CYS A 441 17.37 3.23 18.43
C CYS A 441 16.30 3.87 17.55
N MET A 442 15.71 3.09 16.61
CA MET A 442 14.65 3.56 15.74
C MET A 442 13.40 3.99 16.51
N HIS A 443 13.15 3.42 17.71
CA HIS A 443 12.03 3.84 18.57
C HIS A 443 12.27 5.26 19.12
N ILE A 444 13.51 5.58 19.49
CA ILE A 444 13.88 6.92 19.97
C ILE A 444 13.74 7.94 18.82
N LEU A 445 14.25 7.60 17.63
CA LEU A 445 14.13 8.47 16.44
C LEU A 445 12.69 8.63 15.96
N SER A 446 11.80 7.70 16.31
CA SER A 446 10.37 7.75 15.96
C SER A 446 9.56 8.68 16.87
N GLU A 447 10.15 9.19 17.97
CA GLU A 447 9.46 10.16 18.83
C GLU A 447 9.12 11.42 18.01
N GLU A 448 7.92 11.99 18.21
CA GLU A 448 7.33 13.01 17.35
C GLU A 448 8.28 14.17 17.02
N THR A 449 8.91 14.79 18.05
CA THR A 449 9.75 15.97 17.86
C THR A 449 11.04 15.62 17.12
N CYS A 450 11.64 14.50 17.47
CA CYS A 450 12.85 13.97 16.84
C CYS A 450 12.57 13.60 15.38
N PHE A 451 11.50 12.88 15.16
CA PHE A 451 11.07 12.37 13.84
C PHE A 451 10.77 13.52 12.88
N GLN A 452 10.01 14.53 13.30
CA GLN A 452 9.67 15.67 12.45
C GLN A 452 10.93 16.48 12.08
N ARG A 453 11.87 16.58 13.02
CA ARG A 453 13.17 17.21 12.73
C ARG A 453 13.94 16.41 11.68
N TRP A 454 14.01 15.09 11.85
CA TRP A 454 14.67 14.18 10.89
C TRP A 454 14.05 14.33 9.50
N LEU A 455 12.73 14.27 9.40
CA LEU A 455 11.99 14.38 8.12
C LEU A 455 12.29 15.73 7.43
N THR A 456 12.31 16.82 8.21
CA THR A 456 12.63 18.17 7.71
C THR A 456 14.06 18.23 7.16
N MET A 457 15.00 17.62 7.85
CA MET A 457 16.41 17.61 7.43
C MET A 457 16.62 16.76 6.18
N GLU A 458 15.98 15.59 6.10
CA GLU A 458 16.01 14.73 4.92
C GLU A 458 15.50 15.48 3.68
N ARG A 459 14.36 16.17 3.84
CA ARG A 459 13.78 17.00 2.77
C ARG A 459 14.76 18.09 2.32
N LYS A 460 15.35 18.81 3.28
CA LYS A 460 16.31 19.89 3.02
C LYS A 460 17.51 19.38 2.20
N PHE A 461 18.13 18.29 2.66
CA PHE A 461 19.30 17.70 1.98
C PHE A 461 18.93 17.11 0.61
N ALA A 462 17.77 16.46 0.50
CA ALA A 462 17.31 15.92 -0.78
C ALA A 462 17.13 17.05 -1.82
N LEU A 463 16.49 18.16 -1.43
CA LEU A 463 16.30 19.32 -2.32
C LEU A 463 17.63 19.93 -2.74
N GLN A 464 18.57 20.08 -1.81
CA GLN A 464 19.93 20.58 -2.11
C GLN A 464 20.67 19.66 -3.09
N LYS A 465 20.53 18.33 -2.88
CA LYS A 465 21.14 17.34 -3.78
C LYS A 465 20.51 17.40 -5.17
N MET A 466 19.19 17.58 -5.24
CA MET A 466 18.46 17.74 -6.51
C MET A 466 18.95 18.98 -7.28
N ASP A 467 19.13 20.12 -6.60
CA ASP A 467 19.66 21.34 -7.20
C ASP A 467 21.08 21.10 -7.74
N SER A 468 21.92 20.44 -6.95
CA SER A 468 23.29 20.12 -7.35
C SER A 468 23.35 19.22 -8.58
N MET A 469 22.53 18.13 -8.61
CA MET A 469 22.56 17.18 -9.72
C MET A 469 22.04 17.80 -11.03
N LEU A 470 21.04 18.67 -10.95
CA LEU A 470 20.49 19.36 -12.14
C LEU A 470 21.40 20.46 -12.66
N SER A 471 22.24 21.02 -11.79
CA SER A 471 23.20 22.08 -12.14
C SER A 471 24.52 21.53 -12.71
N SER A 472 24.74 20.24 -12.65
CA SER A 472 25.94 19.58 -13.17
C SER A 472 26.01 19.69 -14.69
N GLU A 473 27.18 19.88 -15.25
CA GLU A 473 27.42 19.89 -16.71
C GLU A 473 27.09 18.53 -17.33
N ALA A 474 27.29 17.45 -16.58
CA ALA A 474 27.00 16.07 -17.01
C ALA A 474 25.56 15.63 -16.76
N ALA A 475 24.71 16.47 -16.19
CA ALA A 475 23.36 16.13 -15.73
C ALA A 475 22.53 15.41 -16.80
N TRP A 476 22.68 15.81 -18.05
CA TRP A 476 21.83 15.36 -19.17
C TRP A 476 22.47 14.27 -20.02
N VAL A 477 23.71 13.85 -19.69
CA VAL A 477 24.44 12.80 -20.41
C VAL A 477 24.33 11.50 -19.64
N SER A 478 24.16 10.37 -20.36
CA SER A 478 24.17 9.05 -19.74
C SER A 478 25.59 8.69 -19.28
N GLN A 479 25.71 8.14 -18.07
CA GLN A 479 26.96 7.58 -17.55
C GLN A 479 27.45 6.39 -18.39
N TYR A 480 26.56 5.71 -19.09
CA TYR A 480 26.81 4.49 -19.86
C TYR A 480 26.89 4.74 -21.36
N LYS A 481 27.07 6.00 -21.79
CA LYS A 481 27.09 6.44 -23.20
C LYS A 481 28.04 5.64 -24.07
N ASP A 482 29.16 5.20 -23.51
CA ASP A 482 30.23 4.49 -24.25
C ASP A 482 30.06 2.96 -24.16
N ILE A 483 28.98 2.45 -23.51
CA ILE A 483 28.73 1.01 -23.31
C ILE A 483 27.40 0.69 -24.01
N THR A 484 27.48 0.36 -25.28
CA THR A 484 26.32 0.20 -26.19
C THR A 484 25.32 -0.86 -25.76
N ASP A 485 25.77 -1.92 -25.06
CA ASP A 485 24.91 -3.03 -24.66
C ASP A 485 24.16 -2.79 -23.33
N VAL A 486 24.52 -1.73 -22.61
CA VAL A 486 23.96 -1.42 -21.27
C VAL A 486 23.02 -0.21 -21.31
N ASP A 487 23.24 0.73 -22.22
CA ASP A 487 22.53 2.01 -22.26
C ASP A 487 21.25 1.95 -23.12
N GLU A 488 20.43 0.91 -22.95
CA GLU A 488 19.14 0.76 -23.67
C GLU A 488 18.14 1.89 -23.33
N MET A 489 18.14 2.33 -22.09
CA MET A 489 17.21 3.37 -21.61
C MET A 489 17.71 4.80 -21.85
N LYS A 490 18.97 4.96 -22.21
CA LYS A 490 19.62 6.28 -22.41
C LYS A 490 19.36 7.24 -21.27
N VAL A 491 19.53 6.74 -20.05
CA VAL A 491 19.17 7.42 -18.81
C VAL A 491 20.17 8.56 -18.55
N PRO A 492 19.74 9.81 -18.42
CA PRO A 492 20.65 10.88 -18.04
C PRO A 492 21.08 10.76 -16.59
N ASP A 493 22.30 11.20 -16.29
CA ASP A 493 22.93 11.13 -14.95
C ASP A 493 22.01 11.66 -13.84
N CYS A 494 21.34 12.78 -14.07
CA CYS A 494 20.46 13.40 -13.08
C CYS A 494 19.30 12.46 -12.67
N ALA A 495 18.72 11.70 -13.61
CA ALA A 495 17.61 10.80 -13.31
C ALA A 495 18.08 9.57 -12.52
N GLU A 496 19.23 9.01 -12.90
CA GLU A 496 19.83 7.87 -12.20
C GLU A 496 20.26 8.25 -10.78
N THR A 497 20.92 9.39 -10.63
CA THR A 497 21.31 9.93 -9.32
C THR A 497 20.08 10.22 -8.47
N PHE A 498 19.00 10.73 -9.07
CA PHE A 498 17.74 10.99 -8.35
C PHE A 498 17.10 9.69 -7.83
N MET A 499 17.01 8.65 -8.66
CA MET A 499 16.44 7.37 -8.21
C MET A 499 17.34 6.72 -7.14
N THR A 500 18.66 6.87 -7.26
CA THR A 500 19.62 6.43 -6.23
C THR A 500 19.38 7.18 -4.90
N LEU A 501 19.14 8.49 -4.96
CA LEU A 501 18.81 9.30 -3.78
C LEU A 501 17.54 8.77 -3.10
N LEU A 502 16.49 8.50 -3.87
CA LEU A 502 15.24 7.94 -3.32
C LEU A 502 15.46 6.55 -2.70
N LEU A 503 16.30 5.72 -3.32
CA LEU A 503 16.64 4.40 -2.78
C LEU A 503 17.37 4.52 -1.44
N VAL A 504 18.34 5.45 -1.34
CA VAL A 504 19.05 5.75 -0.09
C VAL A 504 18.05 6.19 1.00
N ILE A 505 17.11 7.07 0.65
CA ILE A 505 16.07 7.49 1.59
C ILE A 505 15.24 6.28 2.05
N THR A 506 14.85 5.38 1.13
CA THR A 506 14.10 4.16 1.46
C THR A 506 14.88 3.31 2.48
N ASP A 507 16.18 3.10 2.25
CA ASP A 507 17.04 2.33 3.15
C ASP A 507 17.13 2.95 4.55
N ARG A 508 17.03 4.27 4.66
CA ARG A 508 17.10 4.97 5.94
C ARG A 508 15.85 4.73 6.80
N TYR A 509 14.65 4.63 6.19
CA TYR A 509 13.40 4.55 6.95
C TYR A 509 12.74 3.16 6.96
N LYS A 510 13.21 2.22 6.17
CA LYS A 510 12.56 0.89 6.04
C LYS A 510 12.44 0.13 7.36
N ASN A 511 13.38 0.37 8.30
CA ASN A 511 13.41 -0.29 9.61
C ASN A 511 12.69 0.49 10.71
N LEU A 512 11.99 1.59 10.39
CA LEU A 512 11.18 2.31 11.38
C LEU A 512 10.09 1.39 11.94
N PRO A 513 9.87 1.40 13.26
CA PRO A 513 8.97 0.42 13.91
C PRO A 513 7.49 0.63 13.53
N THR A 514 7.06 1.90 13.36
CA THR A 514 5.66 2.21 13.12
C THR A 514 5.37 2.46 11.64
N ALA A 515 4.31 1.87 11.13
CA ALA A 515 3.85 2.06 9.76
C ALA A 515 3.53 3.53 9.46
N SER A 516 2.96 4.26 10.44
CA SER A 516 2.62 5.68 10.31
C SER A 516 3.87 6.53 9.98
N ARG A 517 5.02 6.25 10.63
CA ARG A 517 6.27 6.97 10.36
C ARG A 517 6.84 6.62 8.98
N ARG A 518 6.75 5.35 8.59
CA ARG A 518 7.18 4.92 7.25
C ARG A 518 6.32 5.57 6.17
N LEU A 519 5.01 5.72 6.41
CA LEU A 519 4.10 6.41 5.47
C LEU A 519 4.45 7.90 5.33
N GLN A 520 4.84 8.57 6.42
CA GLN A 520 5.27 9.98 6.34
C GLN A 520 6.55 10.14 5.50
N PHE A 521 7.49 9.20 5.57
CA PHE A 521 8.67 9.18 4.70
C PHE A 521 8.30 8.88 3.25
N LEU A 522 7.35 7.98 3.02
CA LEU A 522 6.83 7.70 1.67
C LEU A 522 6.22 8.97 1.06
N GLU A 523 5.43 9.72 1.84
CA GLU A 523 4.88 11.00 1.38
C GLU A 523 5.99 11.99 1.06
N LEU A 524 7.05 12.05 1.88
CA LEU A 524 8.23 12.86 1.55
C LEU A 524 8.84 12.43 0.20
N GLN A 525 8.98 11.13 -0.06
CA GLN A 525 9.51 10.63 -1.34
C GLN A 525 8.61 11.02 -2.51
N LYS A 526 7.29 10.92 -2.34
CA LYS A 526 6.31 11.34 -3.37
C LYS A 526 6.43 12.83 -3.64
N ASP A 527 6.55 13.66 -2.60
CA ASP A 527 6.79 15.10 -2.72
C ASP A 527 8.07 15.38 -3.52
N LEU A 528 9.15 14.62 -3.24
CA LEU A 528 10.44 14.79 -3.93
C LEU A 528 10.32 14.42 -5.42
N VAL A 529 9.55 13.36 -5.74
CA VAL A 529 9.29 12.99 -7.15
C VAL A 529 8.53 14.12 -7.85
N ASP A 530 7.53 14.70 -7.20
CA ASP A 530 6.78 15.83 -7.79
C ASP A 530 7.64 17.08 -7.92
N ASP A 531 8.45 17.41 -6.92
CA ASP A 531 9.41 18.51 -6.99
C ASP A 531 10.40 18.32 -8.17
N PHE A 532 10.90 17.09 -8.35
CA PHE A 532 11.80 16.78 -9.47
C PHE A 532 11.08 16.91 -10.82
N ARG A 533 9.86 16.38 -10.93
CA ARG A 533 9.00 16.52 -12.12
C ARG A 533 8.78 18.00 -12.48
N ILE A 534 8.50 18.83 -11.45
CA ILE A 534 8.29 20.29 -11.64
C ILE A 534 9.57 20.93 -12.20
N ARG A 535 10.74 20.58 -11.66
CA ARG A 535 12.04 21.09 -12.13
C ARG A 535 12.33 20.65 -13.56
N LEU A 536 12.06 19.37 -13.88
CA LEU A 536 12.16 18.87 -15.26
C LEU A 536 11.24 19.64 -16.21
N THR A 537 10.02 19.94 -15.74
CA THR A 537 9.04 20.72 -16.52
C THR A 537 9.54 22.16 -16.77
N GLN A 538 10.20 22.77 -15.78
CA GLN A 538 10.79 24.11 -15.94
C GLN A 538 11.89 24.10 -17.00
N VAL A 539 12.82 23.15 -16.90
CA VAL A 539 13.90 23.00 -17.88
C VAL A 539 13.33 22.69 -19.27
N MET A 540 12.32 21.84 -19.37
CA MET A 540 11.61 21.51 -20.62
C MET A 540 11.01 22.76 -21.26
N LYS A 541 10.41 23.65 -20.46
CA LYS A 541 9.81 24.91 -20.99
C LYS A 541 10.88 25.84 -21.56
N GLU A 542 12.08 25.88 -20.99
CA GLU A 542 13.21 26.62 -21.51
C GLU A 542 13.65 26.07 -22.86
N GLU A 543 13.55 24.75 -23.06
CA GLU A 543 13.95 24.05 -24.29
C GLU A 543 12.81 23.87 -25.30
N THR A 544 11.61 24.38 -25.03
CA THR A 544 10.40 24.13 -25.86
C THR A 544 10.57 24.54 -27.32
N ARG A 545 11.37 25.58 -27.59
CA ARG A 545 11.67 26.05 -28.95
C ARG A 545 12.57 25.08 -29.71
N ALA A 546 13.30 24.23 -29.03
CA ALA A 546 14.25 23.27 -29.56
C ALA A 546 13.87 21.83 -29.11
N SER A 547 12.63 21.42 -29.42
CA SER A 547 12.08 20.14 -28.96
C SER A 547 12.83 18.92 -29.55
N LEU A 548 13.70 19.14 -30.52
CA LEU A 548 14.58 18.11 -31.10
C LEU A 548 15.99 18.15 -30.49
N ALA A 549 16.27 19.10 -29.60
CA ALA A 549 17.57 19.24 -28.94
C ALA A 549 17.86 18.06 -28.02
N PHE A 550 19.10 17.72 -27.86
CA PHE A 550 19.63 16.66 -27.02
C PHE A 550 19.04 16.74 -25.60
N ARG A 551 19.04 17.94 -25.01
CA ARG A 551 18.57 18.18 -23.64
C ARG A 551 17.07 17.88 -23.49
N TYR A 552 16.24 18.23 -24.47
CA TYR A 552 14.80 17.90 -24.46
C TYR A 552 14.59 16.39 -24.49
N CYS A 553 15.33 15.69 -25.35
CA CYS A 553 15.27 14.22 -25.44
C CYS A 553 15.77 13.56 -24.14
N ALA A 554 16.81 14.12 -23.52
CA ALA A 554 17.32 13.63 -22.23
C ALA A 554 16.27 13.79 -21.12
N ILE A 555 15.54 14.90 -21.06
CA ILE A 555 14.44 15.10 -20.11
C ILE A 555 13.36 14.02 -20.33
N LEU A 556 13.02 13.74 -21.57
CA LEU A 556 12.03 12.74 -21.94
C LEU A 556 12.46 11.34 -21.48
N ASN A 557 13.73 10.99 -21.72
CA ASN A 557 14.34 9.73 -21.23
C ASN A 557 14.30 9.67 -19.70
N ALA A 558 14.60 10.78 -19.00
CA ALA A 558 14.55 10.90 -17.55
C ALA A 558 13.14 10.59 -17.01
N VAL A 559 12.13 11.24 -17.58
CA VAL A 559 10.72 11.07 -17.18
C VAL A 559 10.29 9.61 -17.37
N ASN A 560 10.65 9.02 -18.51
CA ASN A 560 10.33 7.63 -18.81
C ASN A 560 11.02 6.67 -17.83
N TYR A 561 12.30 6.89 -17.55
CA TYR A 561 13.07 6.06 -16.62
C TYR A 561 12.48 6.09 -15.21
N ILE A 562 12.20 7.29 -14.69
CA ILE A 562 11.63 7.48 -13.35
C ILE A 562 10.27 6.76 -13.25
N ALA A 563 9.40 6.94 -14.26
CA ALA A 563 8.08 6.28 -14.29
C ALA A 563 8.23 4.75 -14.31
N THR A 564 9.19 4.23 -15.08
CA THR A 564 9.46 2.76 -15.15
C THR A 564 9.95 2.22 -13.81
N VAL A 565 10.93 2.88 -13.18
CA VAL A 565 11.49 2.45 -11.89
C VAL A 565 10.42 2.53 -10.79
N LEU A 566 9.59 3.57 -10.76
CA LEU A 566 8.49 3.67 -9.78
C LEU A 566 7.46 2.56 -9.98
N ALA A 567 7.19 2.16 -11.22
CA ALA A 567 6.30 1.04 -11.53
C ALA A 567 6.90 -0.28 -11.02
N ASP A 568 8.20 -0.50 -11.22
CA ASP A 568 8.93 -1.67 -10.68
C ASP A 568 8.90 -1.67 -9.13
N TRP A 569 9.06 -0.49 -8.51
CA TRP A 569 8.99 -0.35 -7.05
C TRP A 569 7.59 -0.64 -6.51
N ALA A 570 6.55 -0.35 -7.27
CA ALA A 570 5.15 -0.63 -6.88
C ALA A 570 4.93 -2.12 -6.59
N ASP A 571 5.65 -3.00 -7.28
CA ASP A 571 5.59 -4.46 -7.10
C ASP A 571 6.53 -4.98 -6.00
N ASN A 572 7.35 -4.11 -5.40
CA ASN A 572 8.27 -4.49 -4.34
C ASN A 572 7.51 -4.75 -3.04
N VAL A 573 7.87 -5.83 -2.33
CA VAL A 573 7.23 -6.29 -1.09
C VAL A 573 7.13 -5.17 -0.05
N PHE A 574 8.19 -4.36 0.11
CA PHE A 574 8.22 -3.26 1.07
C PHE A 574 7.12 -2.22 0.77
N PHE A 575 7.00 -1.80 -0.50
CA PHE A 575 5.99 -0.80 -0.89
C PHE A 575 4.57 -1.37 -0.90
N LEU A 576 4.42 -2.67 -1.18
CA LEU A 576 3.13 -3.37 -1.03
C LEU A 576 2.69 -3.40 0.44
N GLN A 577 3.62 -3.63 1.38
CA GLN A 577 3.33 -3.55 2.81
C GLN A 577 2.93 -2.13 3.24
N LEU A 578 3.57 -1.10 2.67
CA LEU A 578 3.20 0.30 2.93
C LEU A 578 1.82 0.62 2.36
N GLN A 579 1.48 0.10 1.20
CA GLN A 579 0.14 0.25 0.60
C GLN A 579 -0.92 -0.37 1.52
N GLN A 580 -0.68 -1.56 2.01
CA GLN A 580 -1.58 -2.23 2.96
C GLN A 580 -1.73 -1.38 4.24
N ALA A 581 -0.62 -0.89 4.80
CA ALA A 581 -0.64 -0.04 5.99
C ALA A 581 -1.40 1.27 5.75
N ALA A 582 -1.26 1.88 4.57
CA ALA A 582 -1.99 3.11 4.20
C ALA A 582 -3.51 2.85 4.15
N LEU A 583 -3.91 1.71 3.60
CA LEU A 583 -5.32 1.29 3.55
C LEU A 583 -5.88 1.07 4.97
N GLU A 584 -5.10 0.46 5.86
CA GLU A 584 -5.49 0.23 7.26
C GLU A 584 -5.71 1.57 8.00
N VAL A 585 -4.77 2.51 7.86
CA VAL A 585 -4.89 3.86 8.45
C VAL A 585 -6.12 4.59 7.89
N LEU A 586 -6.35 4.49 6.59
CA LEU A 586 -7.52 5.08 5.93
C LEU A 586 -8.83 4.48 6.47
N ALA A 587 -8.86 3.16 6.66
CA ALA A 587 -10.00 2.44 7.20
C ALA A 587 -10.30 2.87 8.64
N GLU A 588 -9.28 3.01 9.47
CA GLU A 588 -9.41 3.48 10.85
C GLU A 588 -9.97 4.91 10.91
N SER A 589 -9.47 5.80 10.06
CA SER A 589 -9.88 7.21 10.02
C SER A 589 -11.31 7.40 9.52
N LYS A 590 -11.78 6.55 8.61
CA LYS A 590 -13.12 6.64 8.00
C LYS A 590 -14.12 5.63 8.58
N ALA A 591 -13.72 4.83 9.55
CA ALA A 591 -14.52 3.76 10.15
C ALA A 591 -15.10 2.81 9.08
N LEU A 592 -14.32 2.52 8.04
CA LEU A 592 -14.72 1.63 6.95
C LEU A 592 -14.83 0.18 7.44
N SER A 593 -15.81 -0.55 6.94
CA SER A 593 -15.96 -1.97 7.24
C SER A 593 -14.85 -2.80 6.57
N LYS A 594 -14.56 -3.98 7.09
CA LYS A 594 -13.58 -4.92 6.53
C LYS A 594 -13.93 -5.29 5.06
N LEU A 595 -15.21 -5.29 4.73
CA LEU A 595 -15.68 -5.58 3.37
C LEU A 595 -15.31 -4.44 2.41
N GLN A 596 -15.50 -3.19 2.85
CA GLN A 596 -15.13 -1.99 2.08
C GLN A 596 -13.61 -1.89 1.92
N LEU A 597 -12.85 -2.27 2.96
CA LEU A 597 -11.39 -2.34 2.92
C LEU A 597 -10.93 -3.39 1.89
N GLY A 598 -11.59 -4.55 1.86
CA GLY A 598 -11.31 -5.59 0.87
C GLY A 598 -11.60 -5.14 -0.55
N GLN A 599 -12.66 -4.37 -0.75
CA GLN A 599 -12.99 -3.78 -2.07
C GLN A 599 -11.96 -2.73 -2.50
N LEU A 600 -11.50 -1.88 -1.56
CA LEU A 600 -10.43 -0.91 -1.81
C LEU A 600 -9.10 -1.60 -2.13
N ALA A 601 -8.77 -2.66 -1.39
CA ALA A 601 -7.54 -3.43 -1.61
C ALA A 601 -7.56 -4.21 -2.93
N SER A 602 -8.75 -4.54 -3.46
CA SER A 602 -8.89 -5.21 -4.76
C SER A 602 -8.75 -4.26 -5.95
N MET A 603 -8.81 -2.94 -5.72
CA MET A 603 -8.44 -1.96 -6.75
C MET A 603 -6.92 -2.03 -6.95
N GLU A 604 -6.51 -2.31 -8.18
CA GLU A 604 -5.11 -2.44 -8.58
C GLU A 604 -4.39 -1.08 -8.60
N SER A 605 -4.33 -0.42 -7.44
CA SER A 605 -3.66 0.87 -7.31
C SER A 605 -2.42 0.73 -6.43
N SER A 606 -1.31 1.31 -6.86
CA SER A 606 -0.06 1.33 -6.09
C SER A 606 0.11 2.66 -5.35
N VAL A 607 1.05 2.67 -4.41
CA VAL A 607 1.41 3.89 -3.66
C VAL A 607 1.98 4.99 -4.57
N PHE A 608 2.50 4.63 -5.75
CA PHE A 608 3.12 5.54 -6.69
C PHE A 608 2.26 5.91 -7.91
N ASP A 609 1.03 5.37 -8.04
CA ASP A 609 0.18 5.55 -9.23
C ASP A 609 -0.04 7.02 -9.57
N ASP A 610 -0.27 7.87 -8.57
CA ASP A 610 -0.47 9.31 -8.78
C ASP A 610 0.77 9.95 -9.43
N MET A 611 1.96 9.59 -8.93
CA MET A 611 3.24 10.10 -9.45
C MET A 611 3.51 9.55 -10.86
N ILE A 612 3.28 8.26 -11.05
CA ILE A 612 3.43 7.61 -12.37
C ILE A 612 2.50 8.28 -13.38
N ASN A 613 1.23 8.51 -13.04
CA ASN A 613 0.26 9.18 -13.91
C ASN A 613 0.68 10.60 -14.29
N LEU A 614 1.24 11.35 -13.32
CA LEU A 614 1.74 12.71 -13.61
C LEU A 614 2.95 12.68 -14.55
N LEU A 615 3.86 11.72 -14.38
CA LEU A 615 5.01 11.52 -15.24
C LEU A 615 4.59 11.06 -16.65
N GLU A 616 3.62 10.14 -16.73
CA GLU A 616 3.08 9.65 -18.00
C GLU A 616 2.41 10.78 -18.80
N ARG A 617 1.67 11.66 -18.12
CA ARG A 617 1.06 12.85 -18.75
C ARG A 617 2.14 13.80 -19.30
N LEU A 618 3.18 14.05 -18.51
CA LEU A 618 4.32 14.89 -18.95
C LEU A 618 5.01 14.26 -20.16
N LYS A 619 5.26 12.95 -20.10
CA LYS A 619 5.85 12.17 -21.21
C LYS A 619 5.03 12.30 -22.48
N LEU A 620 3.71 12.10 -22.39
CA LEU A 620 2.81 12.19 -23.54
C LEU A 620 2.76 13.61 -24.10
N ASP A 621 2.69 14.63 -23.25
CA ASP A 621 2.72 16.06 -23.69
C ASP A 621 4.01 16.37 -24.43
N MET A 622 5.15 15.92 -23.90
CA MET A 622 6.46 16.14 -24.53
C MET A 622 6.57 15.43 -25.88
N LEU A 623 6.13 14.17 -25.95
CA LEU A 623 6.12 13.40 -27.21
C LEU A 623 5.20 14.04 -28.24
N THR A 624 4.02 14.50 -27.82
CA THR A 624 3.07 15.18 -28.71
C THR A 624 3.68 16.44 -29.30
N ARG A 625 4.33 17.26 -28.48
CA ARG A 625 5.03 18.48 -28.94
C ARG A 625 6.16 18.15 -29.93
N GLN A 626 6.90 17.08 -29.67
CA GLN A 626 7.99 16.62 -30.52
C GLN A 626 7.44 16.13 -31.88
N VAL A 627 6.37 15.35 -31.86
CA VAL A 627 5.66 14.85 -33.07
C VAL A 627 5.12 16.06 -33.87
N ASP A 628 4.50 17.03 -33.21
CA ASP A 628 3.95 18.21 -33.83
C ASP A 628 5.04 19.05 -34.50
N HIS A 629 6.21 19.17 -33.90
CA HIS A 629 7.36 19.88 -34.46
C HIS A 629 7.85 19.18 -35.73
N VAL A 630 8.14 17.89 -35.64
CA VAL A 630 8.62 17.08 -36.77
C VAL A 630 7.57 17.07 -37.88
N PHE A 631 6.31 16.91 -37.51
CA PHE A 631 5.18 16.89 -38.49
C PHE A 631 5.08 18.22 -39.23
N ARG A 632 5.30 19.36 -38.56
CA ARG A 632 5.30 20.69 -39.19
C ARG A 632 6.43 20.80 -40.22
N ASP A 633 7.63 20.37 -39.86
CA ASP A 633 8.79 20.38 -40.76
C ASP A 633 8.55 19.49 -41.98
N ILE A 634 7.95 18.32 -41.77
CA ILE A 634 7.59 17.37 -42.82
C ILE A 634 6.50 17.99 -43.75
N LYS A 635 5.49 18.63 -43.14
CA LYS A 635 4.42 19.32 -43.89
C LYS A 635 4.98 20.44 -44.75
N ASP A 636 5.96 21.20 -44.23
CA ASP A 636 6.65 22.27 -45.00
C ASP A 636 7.47 21.66 -46.14
N ALA A 637 8.14 20.54 -45.90
CA ALA A 637 8.92 19.82 -46.92
C ALA A 637 8.02 19.17 -47.98
N ALA A 638 6.78 18.83 -47.63
CA ALA A 638 5.79 18.21 -48.53
C ALA A 638 5.09 19.17 -49.51
N LYS A 639 5.27 20.50 -49.35
CA LYS A 639 4.55 21.54 -50.13
C LYS A 639 4.68 21.37 -51.64
N LEU A 640 5.81 20.87 -52.12
CA LEU A 640 5.99 20.60 -53.54
C LEU A 640 5.25 19.33 -53.98
N TYR A 641 5.24 18.33 -53.12
CA TYR A 641 4.57 17.02 -53.36
C TYR A 641 3.06 17.15 -53.36
N THR A 642 2.47 18.02 -52.54
CA THR A 642 1.04 18.33 -52.55
C THR A 642 0.58 18.97 -53.89
N LYS A 643 1.50 19.66 -54.59
CA LYS A 643 1.23 20.37 -55.84
C LYS A 643 1.71 19.60 -57.07
N GLU A 644 2.06 18.30 -56.89
CA GLU A 644 2.49 17.47 -58.01
C GLU A 644 1.39 17.36 -59.05
N ARG A 645 1.79 17.26 -60.32
CA ARG A 645 0.86 17.20 -61.47
C ARG A 645 0.40 15.75 -61.72
N TRP A 646 -0.34 15.19 -60.81
CA TRP A 646 -0.80 13.80 -60.81
C TRP A 646 -1.61 13.42 -62.06
N LEU A 647 -2.26 14.38 -62.71
CA LEU A 647 -3.06 14.20 -63.93
C LEU A 647 -2.23 14.08 -65.21
N SER A 648 -0.97 14.53 -65.21
CA SER A 648 -0.15 14.60 -66.37
C SER A 648 1.10 13.70 -66.35
N LEU A 649 1.15 12.82 -65.38
CA LEU A 649 2.25 11.86 -65.30
C LEU A 649 2.08 10.76 -66.35
N PRO A 650 3.18 10.34 -67.00
CA PRO A 650 3.11 9.32 -68.07
C PRO A 650 2.76 7.94 -67.50
N SER A 651 2.01 7.13 -68.26
CA SER A 651 1.62 5.78 -67.86
C SER A 651 2.83 4.85 -67.76
N GLN A 652 2.66 3.71 -67.02
CA GLN A 652 3.71 2.71 -66.90
C GLN A 652 4.21 2.16 -68.25
N SER A 653 3.35 2.11 -69.25
CA SER A 653 3.70 1.65 -70.59
C SER A 653 4.65 2.61 -71.31
N GLU A 654 4.73 3.87 -70.86
CA GLU A 654 5.55 4.93 -71.44
C GLU A 654 6.88 5.11 -70.72
N GLN A 655 7.05 4.51 -69.55
CA GLN A 655 8.25 4.63 -68.71
C GLN A 655 9.01 3.30 -68.61
N ALA A 656 10.29 3.30 -68.94
CA ALA A 656 11.17 2.13 -68.90
C ALA A 656 11.46 1.67 -67.46
N VAL A 657 11.60 2.63 -66.50
CA VAL A 657 11.87 2.37 -65.08
C VAL A 657 11.19 3.46 -64.24
N MET A 658 10.47 3.07 -63.23
CA MET A 658 9.90 3.99 -62.23
C MET A 658 11.00 4.48 -61.27
N SER A 659 11.00 5.77 -61.01
CA SER A 659 11.90 6.38 -60.01
C SER A 659 11.07 7.25 -59.06
N LEU A 660 11.66 7.54 -57.89
CA LEU A 660 11.04 8.37 -56.88
C LEU A 660 10.73 9.78 -57.43
N SER A 661 9.56 10.30 -57.19
CA SER A 661 9.18 11.65 -57.54
C SER A 661 10.16 12.67 -56.91
N SER A 662 10.72 13.56 -57.76
CA SER A 662 11.66 14.60 -57.31
C SER A 662 11.01 15.51 -56.24
N SER A 663 9.71 15.76 -56.34
CA SER A 663 8.93 16.55 -55.36
C SER A 663 8.75 15.86 -54.04
N ALA A 664 8.83 14.50 -53.96
CA ALA A 664 8.76 13.72 -52.72
C ALA A 664 10.12 13.71 -51.99
N CYS A 665 11.25 13.97 -52.68
CA CYS A 665 12.58 13.89 -52.07
C CYS A 665 12.73 14.73 -50.82
N PRO A 666 12.33 16.03 -50.75
CA PRO A 666 12.45 16.83 -49.56
C PRO A 666 11.67 16.26 -48.35
N LEU A 667 10.46 15.76 -48.61
CA LEU A 667 9.60 15.12 -47.60
C LEU A 667 10.30 13.89 -46.98
N LEU A 668 10.78 12.98 -47.84
CA LEU A 668 11.37 11.72 -47.40
C LEU A 668 12.73 11.93 -46.70
N LEU A 669 13.53 12.90 -47.19
CA LEU A 669 14.80 13.26 -46.57
C LEU A 669 14.58 13.87 -45.18
N SER A 670 13.65 14.81 -45.05
CA SER A 670 13.30 15.43 -43.76
C SER A 670 12.80 14.34 -42.77
N LEU A 671 11.92 13.46 -43.21
CA LEU A 671 11.40 12.37 -42.42
C LEU A 671 12.52 11.42 -41.92
N ARG A 672 13.41 11.00 -42.87
CA ARG A 672 14.54 10.11 -42.53
C ARG A 672 15.47 10.77 -41.50
N ASP A 673 15.84 12.05 -41.75
CA ASP A 673 16.80 12.76 -40.91
C ASP A 673 16.27 12.94 -39.48
N HIS A 674 14.97 13.27 -39.32
CA HIS A 674 14.34 13.38 -38.01
C HIS A 674 14.26 12.00 -37.33
N LEU A 675 13.92 10.94 -38.07
CA LEU A 675 13.85 9.60 -37.53
C LEU A 675 15.22 9.15 -36.98
N LEU A 676 16.30 9.32 -37.76
CA LEU A 676 17.67 8.97 -37.38
C LEU A 676 18.15 9.78 -36.17
N GLN A 677 17.88 11.10 -36.20
CA GLN A 677 18.26 11.97 -35.06
C GLN A 677 17.61 11.52 -33.75
N LEU A 678 16.30 11.29 -33.78
CA LEU A 678 15.53 10.93 -32.56
C LEU A 678 15.80 9.49 -32.13
N GLU A 679 16.06 8.55 -33.07
CA GLU A 679 16.50 7.20 -32.76
C GLU A 679 17.79 7.19 -31.94
N GLN A 680 18.73 8.09 -32.26
CA GLN A 680 19.99 8.22 -31.53
C GLN A 680 19.81 8.83 -30.14
N GLN A 681 18.83 9.69 -29.93
CA GLN A 681 18.64 10.48 -28.71
C GLN A 681 17.63 9.87 -27.73
N LEU A 682 16.54 9.29 -28.23
CA LEU A 682 15.49 8.68 -27.40
C LEU A 682 15.80 7.21 -27.15
N CYS A 683 15.37 6.72 -26.00
CA CYS A 683 15.35 5.29 -25.72
C CYS A 683 14.36 4.58 -26.65
N TYR A 684 14.54 3.30 -26.85
CA TYR A 684 13.77 2.49 -27.80
C TYR A 684 12.26 2.61 -27.58
N SER A 685 11.82 2.51 -26.33
CA SER A 685 10.37 2.55 -25.99
C SER A 685 9.73 3.89 -26.38
N LEU A 686 10.41 5.01 -26.08
CA LEU A 686 9.93 6.36 -26.41
C LEU A 686 9.96 6.58 -27.93
N PHE A 687 11.04 6.19 -28.59
CA PHE A 687 11.18 6.32 -30.03
C PHE A 687 10.09 5.53 -30.75
N LYS A 688 9.75 4.34 -30.23
CA LYS A 688 8.65 3.52 -30.78
C LYS A 688 7.31 4.28 -30.70
N ILE A 689 6.98 4.86 -29.53
CA ILE A 689 5.75 5.65 -29.38
C ILE A 689 5.79 6.86 -30.31
N PHE A 690 6.92 7.56 -30.39
CA PHE A 690 7.11 8.74 -31.21
C PHE A 690 6.81 8.45 -32.70
N TRP A 691 7.50 7.44 -33.28
CA TRP A 691 7.30 7.16 -34.71
C TRP A 691 5.89 6.64 -34.99
N GLN A 692 5.28 5.90 -34.09
CA GLN A 692 3.89 5.44 -34.27
C GLN A 692 2.92 6.62 -34.28
N MET A 693 3.07 7.59 -33.38
CA MET A 693 2.26 8.83 -33.37
C MET A 693 2.49 9.64 -34.62
N LEU A 694 3.73 9.72 -35.08
CA LEU A 694 4.10 10.47 -36.30
C LEU A 694 3.47 9.83 -37.57
N VAL A 695 3.56 8.50 -37.66
CA VAL A 695 2.98 7.74 -38.81
C VAL A 695 1.47 7.94 -38.85
N GLU A 696 0.79 7.92 -37.72
CA GLU A 696 -0.68 8.14 -37.67
C GLU A 696 -1.05 9.52 -38.24
N LYS A 697 -0.29 10.55 -37.87
CA LYS A 697 -0.49 11.92 -38.41
C LYS A 697 -0.14 11.99 -39.88
N LEU A 698 0.94 11.31 -40.32
CA LEU A 698 1.36 11.27 -41.71
C LEU A 698 0.35 10.56 -42.60
N ASP A 699 -0.18 9.42 -42.12
CA ASP A 699 -1.20 8.64 -42.85
C ASP A 699 -2.42 9.50 -43.15
N ILE A 700 -2.94 10.19 -42.14
CA ILE A 700 -4.09 11.09 -42.26
C ILE A 700 -3.76 12.29 -43.15
N TYR A 701 -2.59 12.90 -42.97
CA TYR A 701 -2.17 14.08 -43.75
C TYR A 701 -2.04 13.78 -45.23
N ILE A 702 -1.30 12.71 -45.58
CA ILE A 702 -1.09 12.32 -47.00
C ILE A 702 -2.44 11.94 -47.63
N TYR A 703 -3.27 11.22 -46.87
CA TYR A 703 -4.60 10.84 -47.35
C TYR A 703 -5.46 12.09 -47.67
N GLN A 704 -5.57 13.01 -46.68
CA GLN A 704 -6.48 14.19 -46.82
C GLN A 704 -5.93 15.28 -47.72
N GLU A 705 -4.65 15.64 -47.54
CA GLU A 705 -4.08 16.86 -48.19
C GLU A 705 -3.38 16.57 -49.54
N ILE A 706 -3.07 15.30 -49.81
CA ILE A 706 -2.43 14.88 -51.05
C ILE A 706 -3.37 14.04 -51.89
N ILE A 707 -3.93 12.97 -51.34
CA ILE A 707 -4.77 12.03 -52.10
C ILE A 707 -6.13 12.66 -52.38
N LEU A 708 -6.87 13.06 -51.36
CA LEU A 708 -8.24 13.59 -51.53
C LEU A 708 -8.25 14.99 -52.20
N ALA A 709 -7.13 15.73 -52.13
CA ALA A 709 -7.02 17.07 -52.68
C ALA A 709 -6.66 17.09 -54.18
N ASN A 710 -6.37 15.94 -54.78
CA ASN A 710 -5.88 15.84 -56.16
C ASN A 710 -6.69 14.82 -57.00
N TYR A 711 -6.61 14.97 -58.33
CA TYR A 711 -7.12 13.98 -59.28
C TYR A 711 -5.94 13.22 -59.91
N PHE A 712 -6.15 11.96 -60.23
CA PHE A 712 -5.12 11.06 -60.68
C PHE A 712 -5.46 10.45 -62.07
N ASN A 713 -4.48 10.45 -62.98
CA ASN A 713 -4.52 9.57 -64.11
C ASN A 713 -3.84 8.22 -63.77
N GLU A 714 -3.79 7.26 -64.65
CA GLU A 714 -3.16 5.95 -64.46
C GLU A 714 -1.70 6.07 -64.02
N GLY A 715 -0.93 6.95 -64.67
CA GLY A 715 0.47 7.20 -64.35
C GLY A 715 0.67 7.81 -62.96
N GLY A 716 -0.19 8.77 -62.61
CA GLY A 716 -0.16 9.45 -61.31
C GLY A 716 -0.51 8.51 -60.17
N ALA A 717 -1.52 7.66 -60.37
CA ALA A 717 -1.90 6.64 -59.34
C ALA A 717 -0.76 5.64 -59.14
N ALA A 718 -0.15 5.13 -60.21
CA ALA A 718 0.98 4.18 -60.16
C ALA A 718 2.21 4.86 -59.52
N GLN A 719 2.48 6.12 -59.85
CA GLN A 719 3.60 6.89 -59.26
C GLN A 719 3.39 7.10 -57.76
N LEU A 720 2.18 7.47 -57.32
CA LEU A 720 1.84 7.60 -55.92
C LEU A 720 2.08 6.27 -55.17
N GLN A 721 1.57 5.16 -55.73
CA GLN A 721 1.75 3.84 -55.16
C GLN A 721 3.25 3.50 -55.02
N PHE A 722 4.04 3.78 -56.04
CA PHE A 722 5.49 3.55 -56.05
C PHE A 722 6.18 4.39 -54.96
N ASP A 723 5.86 5.70 -54.89
CA ASP A 723 6.44 6.59 -53.88
C ASP A 723 6.12 6.12 -52.46
N MET A 724 4.89 5.64 -52.20
CA MET A 724 4.47 5.18 -50.89
C MET A 724 5.06 3.79 -50.57
N THR A 725 4.87 2.79 -51.45
CA THR A 725 5.20 1.38 -51.14
C THR A 725 6.70 1.09 -51.27
N ARG A 726 7.42 1.78 -52.19
CA ARG A 726 8.84 1.52 -52.40
C ARG A 726 9.77 2.53 -51.75
N ASN A 727 9.21 3.64 -51.22
CA ASN A 727 10.07 4.67 -50.63
C ASN A 727 9.61 5.07 -49.21
N LEU A 728 8.33 5.46 -49.02
CA LEU A 728 7.86 5.89 -47.69
C LEU A 728 7.81 4.75 -46.70
N PHE A 729 7.12 3.65 -47.04
CA PHE A 729 6.96 2.53 -46.10
C PHE A 729 8.31 1.90 -45.71
N PRO A 730 9.26 1.66 -46.65
CA PRO A 730 10.56 1.09 -46.33
C PRO A 730 11.40 1.93 -45.35
N LEU A 731 11.16 3.24 -45.21
CA LEU A 731 11.85 4.04 -44.17
C LEU A 731 11.57 3.51 -42.75
N PHE A 732 10.42 2.88 -42.58
CA PHE A 732 10.01 2.33 -41.28
C PHE A 732 10.31 0.82 -41.14
N SER A 733 10.87 0.16 -42.16
CA SER A 733 11.17 -1.27 -42.16
C SER A 733 12.22 -1.66 -41.09
N HIS A 734 13.07 -0.72 -40.70
CA HIS A 734 14.03 -0.90 -39.62
C HIS A 734 13.34 -1.02 -38.25
N TYR A 735 12.18 -0.39 -38.10
CA TYR A 735 11.46 -0.24 -36.80
C TYR A 735 10.32 -1.23 -36.65
N CYS A 736 9.80 -1.79 -37.76
CA CYS A 736 8.70 -2.74 -37.73
C CYS A 736 8.71 -3.64 -38.98
N LYS A 737 8.23 -4.89 -38.82
CA LYS A 737 8.24 -5.93 -39.87
C LYS A 737 7.30 -5.61 -41.04
N ARG A 738 6.19 -4.89 -40.77
CA ARG A 738 5.16 -4.58 -41.78
C ARG A 738 4.73 -3.11 -41.64
N PRO A 739 5.55 -2.16 -42.15
CA PRO A 739 5.26 -0.73 -42.01
C PRO A 739 3.93 -0.33 -42.68
N GLU A 740 3.54 -0.98 -43.77
CA GLU A 740 2.29 -0.78 -44.48
C GLU A 740 1.04 -0.91 -43.58
N ASN A 741 1.12 -1.63 -42.48
CA ASN A 741 0.00 -1.77 -41.54
C ASN A 741 -0.23 -0.54 -40.67
N TYR A 742 0.71 0.38 -40.62
CA TYR A 742 0.58 1.64 -39.88
C TYR A 742 0.07 2.77 -40.80
N PHE A 743 0.22 2.63 -42.14
CA PHE A 743 -0.26 3.57 -43.12
C PHE A 743 -1.55 3.04 -43.79
N LYS A 744 -2.58 2.85 -42.99
CA LYS A 744 -3.81 2.16 -43.43
C LYS A 744 -4.57 2.90 -44.50
N HIS A 745 -4.75 4.23 -44.34
CA HIS A 745 -5.49 5.05 -45.30
C HIS A 745 -4.71 5.14 -46.64
N ILE A 746 -3.43 5.41 -46.60
CA ILE A 746 -2.56 5.52 -47.77
C ILE A 746 -2.52 4.18 -48.52
N LYS A 747 -2.29 3.08 -47.81
CA LYS A 747 -2.21 1.74 -48.39
C LYS A 747 -3.49 1.38 -49.14
N GLU A 748 -4.65 1.56 -48.49
CA GLU A 748 -5.94 1.22 -49.08
C GLU A 748 -6.31 2.18 -50.20
N ALA A 749 -6.01 3.47 -50.05
CA ALA A 749 -6.21 4.45 -51.14
C ALA A 749 -5.37 4.09 -52.39
N CYS A 750 -4.11 3.69 -52.18
CA CYS A 750 -3.26 3.23 -53.29
C CYS A 750 -3.83 2.00 -54.00
N ILE A 751 -4.44 1.07 -53.26
CA ILE A 751 -5.12 -0.11 -53.83
C ILE A 751 -6.30 0.38 -54.69
N VAL A 752 -7.18 1.22 -54.16
CA VAL A 752 -8.37 1.73 -54.83
C VAL A 752 -7.98 2.49 -56.12
N LEU A 753 -7.01 3.42 -56.02
CA LEU A 753 -6.58 4.24 -57.15
C LEU A 753 -5.91 3.43 -58.27
N ASN A 754 -5.39 2.24 -57.97
CA ASN A 754 -4.70 1.41 -58.98
C ASN A 754 -5.51 0.19 -59.39
N LEU A 755 -6.78 0.09 -59.01
CA LEU A 755 -7.68 -0.95 -59.51
C LEU A 755 -7.85 -0.89 -61.03
N ASN A 756 -7.82 -2.04 -61.70
CA ASN A 756 -8.04 -2.10 -63.16
C ASN A 756 -9.51 -1.77 -63.48
N VAL A 757 -9.70 -0.99 -64.55
CA VAL A 757 -11.02 -0.50 -64.98
C VAL A 757 -12.00 -1.65 -65.32
N GLY A 758 -11.47 -2.80 -65.70
CA GLY A 758 -12.27 -3.99 -66.02
C GLY A 758 -12.44 -5.00 -64.88
N SER A 759 -12.13 -4.60 -63.62
CA SER A 759 -12.24 -5.54 -62.50
C SER A 759 -13.70 -5.89 -62.17
N ALA A 760 -14.06 -7.16 -62.28
CA ALA A 760 -15.38 -7.68 -61.93
C ALA A 760 -15.76 -7.41 -60.47
N LEU A 761 -14.75 -7.38 -59.59
CA LEU A 761 -14.93 -7.07 -58.18
C LEU A 761 -15.40 -5.65 -57.95
N LEU A 762 -15.07 -4.72 -58.81
CA LEU A 762 -15.47 -3.32 -58.73
C LEU A 762 -16.95 -3.10 -59.10
N UNK A 763 -17.18 -3.71 -59.91
CA UNK A 763 -18.43 -3.74 -60.39
C UNK A 763 -19.34 -4.19 -59.42
N ASP A 764 -19.01 -5.28 -58.82
CA ASP A 764 -19.75 -5.89 -57.70
C ASP A 764 -19.85 -4.92 -56.48
N VAL A 765 -18.78 -4.21 -56.15
CA VAL A 765 -18.79 -3.21 -55.09
C VAL A 765 -19.71 -2.02 -55.39
N LEU A 766 -19.68 -1.56 -56.62
CA LEU A 766 -20.52 -0.41 -57.05
C LEU A 766 -22.01 -0.81 -57.18
N GLU A 767 -22.30 -2.01 -57.68
CA GLU A 767 -23.65 -2.55 -57.78
C GLU A 767 -24.25 -2.97 -56.45
N SER A 768 -23.43 -3.51 -55.55
CA SER A 768 -23.86 -3.93 -54.21
C SER A 768 -23.83 -2.80 -53.15
N ALA A 769 -23.62 -1.55 -53.57
CA ALA A 769 -23.67 -0.38 -52.66
C ALA A 769 -25.05 -0.20 -51.98
N SER A 770 -26.05 -0.87 -52.44
CA SER A 770 -27.39 -0.93 -51.83
C SER A 770 -27.50 -1.97 -50.70
N GLU A 771 -26.54 -2.89 -50.56
CA GLU A 771 -26.53 -3.94 -49.51
C GLU A 771 -25.20 -3.90 -48.75
N GLU A 772 -25.18 -3.22 -47.59
CA GLU A 772 -24.01 -2.99 -46.74
C GLU A 772 -23.14 -4.23 -46.47
N PRO A 773 -23.71 -5.41 -46.09
CA PRO A 773 -22.85 -6.55 -45.75
C PRO A 773 -22.11 -7.18 -46.93
N THR A 774 -22.67 -7.10 -48.14
CA THR A 774 -22.04 -7.64 -49.34
C THR A 774 -20.91 -6.72 -49.86
N ALA A 775 -21.13 -5.41 -49.78
CA ALA A 775 -20.13 -4.40 -50.13
C ALA A 775 -18.90 -4.47 -49.24
N THR A 776 -19.07 -4.65 -47.93
CA THR A 776 -17.93 -4.80 -46.98
C THR A 776 -17.16 -6.10 -47.21
N ALA A 777 -17.80 -7.19 -47.58
CA ALA A 777 -17.14 -8.43 -47.92
C ALA A 777 -16.26 -8.27 -49.19
N ALA A 778 -16.79 -7.59 -50.22
CA ALA A 778 -16.04 -7.32 -51.44
C ALA A 778 -14.84 -6.40 -51.20
N LEU A 779 -14.99 -5.37 -50.35
CA LEU A 779 -13.88 -4.49 -49.94
C LEU A 779 -12.79 -5.28 -49.18
N ASN A 780 -13.17 -6.20 -48.32
CA ASN A 780 -12.23 -7.04 -47.59
C ASN A 780 -11.44 -7.97 -48.51
N GLU A 781 -12.06 -8.49 -49.56
CA GLU A 781 -11.39 -9.31 -50.56
C GLU A 781 -10.35 -8.50 -51.36
N LEU A 782 -10.60 -7.21 -51.56
CA LEU A 782 -9.64 -6.29 -52.22
C LEU A 782 -8.52 -5.85 -51.24
N GLY A 783 -8.63 -6.19 -49.95
CA GLY A 783 -7.65 -5.81 -48.91
C GLY A 783 -7.91 -4.45 -48.30
N ILE A 784 -9.15 -3.96 -48.37
CA ILE A 784 -9.60 -2.69 -47.82
C ILE A 784 -10.42 -2.96 -46.55
N TYR A 785 -9.90 -2.55 -45.40
CA TYR A 785 -10.48 -2.84 -44.05
C TYR A 785 -10.83 -1.59 -43.26
N LYS A 786 -10.17 -0.46 -43.60
CA LYS A 786 -10.28 0.78 -42.80
C LYS A 786 -11.18 1.82 -43.49
N LEU A 787 -11.11 1.92 -44.80
CA LEU A 787 -11.89 2.87 -45.56
C LEU A 787 -13.36 2.42 -45.65
N ALA A 788 -14.27 3.36 -45.42
CA ALA A 788 -15.70 3.14 -45.59
C ALA A 788 -16.06 3.14 -47.08
N LEU A 789 -17.21 2.56 -47.41
CA LEU A 789 -17.72 2.51 -48.81
C LEU A 789 -17.76 3.91 -49.43
N GLN A 790 -18.18 4.92 -48.67
CA GLN A 790 -18.24 6.31 -49.13
C GLN A 790 -16.85 6.87 -49.49
N ASP A 791 -15.83 6.51 -48.69
CA ASP A 791 -14.44 6.92 -48.95
C ASP A 791 -13.93 6.29 -50.25
N VAL A 792 -14.26 5.02 -50.46
CA VAL A 792 -13.89 4.30 -51.71
C VAL A 792 -14.54 4.94 -52.90
N GLU A 793 -15.83 5.31 -52.84
CA GLU A 793 -16.55 6.02 -53.90
C GLU A 793 -15.90 7.35 -54.22
N ILE A 794 -15.50 8.13 -53.21
CA ILE A 794 -14.75 9.40 -53.38
C ILE A 794 -13.45 9.14 -54.11
N LEU A 795 -12.68 8.14 -53.67
CA LEU A 795 -11.37 7.81 -54.29
C LEU A 795 -11.51 7.39 -55.73
N LEU A 796 -12.54 6.62 -56.07
CA LEU A 796 -12.83 6.22 -57.47
C LEU A 796 -13.16 7.43 -58.33
N ASN A 797 -13.85 8.44 -57.79
CA ASN A 797 -14.20 9.67 -58.49
C ASN A 797 -12.97 10.60 -58.71
N LEU A 798 -11.89 10.41 -57.92
CA LEU A 798 -10.65 11.17 -58.09
C LEU A 798 -9.80 10.63 -59.25
N ARG A 799 -10.12 9.47 -59.80
CA ARG A 799 -9.40 8.87 -60.89
C ARG A 799 -10.07 9.27 -62.24
N THR A 800 -9.37 9.98 -63.10
CA THR A 800 -9.90 10.51 -64.37
C THR A 800 -10.18 9.47 -65.46
N ASN A 801 -9.61 8.29 -65.41
CA ASN A 801 -9.76 7.20 -66.38
C ASN A 801 -10.93 6.26 -66.02
N TRP A 802 -11.64 6.57 -64.96
CA TRP A 802 -12.78 5.76 -64.52
C TRP A 802 -13.99 6.02 -65.42
N PRO A 803 -14.66 5.01 -65.96
CA PRO A 803 -15.86 5.24 -66.72
C PRO A 803 -16.91 5.92 -65.85
N ASN A 804 -17.33 7.12 -66.20
CA ASN A 804 -18.45 7.80 -65.59
C ASN A 804 -19.65 6.82 -65.57
N THR A 805 -19.96 6.21 -64.46
CA THR A 805 -21.24 5.57 -64.25
C THR A 805 -22.27 6.68 -64.28
N GLY A 806 -22.79 6.95 -65.48
CA GLY A 806 -23.54 8.12 -65.79
C GLY A 806 -24.83 8.27 -64.95
N LYS A 807 -25.03 9.43 -64.45
CA LYS A 807 -26.35 9.97 -64.32
C LYS A 807 -26.85 10.38 -65.68
#